data_5a7f6a354c937e39bef853f6dbc6a9d9
#
_entry.id   5a7f6a354c937e39bef853f6dbc6a9d9
#
_cell.length_a   1.000
_cell.length_b   1.000
_cell.length_c   1.000
_cell.angle_alpha   90.00
_cell.angle_beta   90.00
_cell.angle_gamma   90.00
#
_symmetry.space_group_name_H-M   'P 1'
#
loop_
_entity.id
_entity.type
_entity.pdbx_description
1 polymer ?
#
loop_
_entity_poly.entity_id
_entity_poly.type
_entity_poly.pdbx_seq_one_letter_code
_entity_poly.pdbx_strand_id
1 'polypeptide(L)'
;MKCNILHETPGRMRVHLALRRMSLREADLLEYDLKGVAGVVSVKVFDRTQDAVITYTCPRADIVQALSSFSFTSERALARLPEHTSRALNREYEDKLVFTVCRRAFSRLFLPVPVQTAIALFRSVKYIRAGLSALLHGKLSVAVLDATAVTVSMVRGDFDTAGSVMFMLRLGEILEEWTHKKSVADLAGAMALNVDKVWLQSGETELLVPIGDVKPGDRMIVRTGNLIPLDGKVVSGEATVNQASITGESMPAPKREGSYVYAGTVVEEGECIVNVEKALGGGRYDRIVHMIEESEKLKSTAEDKAARLADRLVPYTLGGTALTYLVTRNVTKMLAVLMVDFSCALKLAMPIAVLSAMRESSSYHISVKGGRFLEAVARADTVVFDKTGTLTYAEPKVAQIVPFGGHEETEMLRLAACLEEHYPHSMANAVVEEAKKQGLKHEEYHSQVQYVVAHGISSMVEGKKVLIGSAHFVFEDEGCTIPEDEREKFDSLPAQYSHLYLCIAGELAAVICIFDPLRTEAKDAIRALHACGISKVVMMTGDNRRTAASVAEEVGVDEFYAEVLPEDKAAFIRREKAAGRTVIMIGDGVNDSPALSEADAGVAISTGAAIAREIADITIASEDLFELVTLRRISEALMGRIHRNYRFIVGFNLGLIVFGVAGLLPPTTSALLHNASTLAISLKSMTNLLPDKKNI
;
A
#
# COMPACT_ATOMS: atom_id res chain seq x y z
N MET A 1 15.66 -34.34 6.73
CA MET A 1 16.25 -33.97 8.05
C MET A 1 15.79 -34.96 9.12
N LYS A 2 16.65 -35.31 10.13
CA LYS A 2 16.24 -36.19 11.25
C LYS A 2 15.55 -35.36 12.32
N CYS A 3 14.30 -35.71 12.67
CA CYS A 3 13.52 -35.06 13.73
C CYS A 3 12.71 -36.10 14.52
N ASN A 4 12.42 -35.79 15.77
CA ASN A 4 11.59 -36.60 16.66
C ASN A 4 10.30 -35.84 16.99
N ILE A 5 9.15 -36.48 16.84
CA ILE A 5 7.88 -35.86 17.26
C ILE A 5 7.80 -35.96 18.79
N LEU A 6 7.78 -34.80 19.47
CA LEU A 6 7.68 -34.73 20.92
C LEU A 6 6.23 -34.78 21.40
N HIS A 7 5.34 -34.13 20.68
CA HIS A 7 3.92 -34.07 21.02
C HIS A 7 3.10 -33.80 19.76
N GLU A 8 1.95 -34.45 19.65
CA GLU A 8 1.04 -34.29 18.51
C GLU A 8 -0.41 -34.29 19.00
N THR A 9 -1.20 -33.38 18.45
CA THR A 9 -2.66 -33.32 18.55
C THR A 9 -3.23 -33.04 17.16
N PRO A 10 -4.52 -33.32 16.89
CA PRO A 10 -5.11 -33.00 15.59
C PRO A 10 -4.88 -31.54 15.20
N GLY A 11 -4.23 -31.31 14.06
CA GLY A 11 -3.89 -30.00 13.54
C GLY A 11 -2.68 -29.30 14.19
N ARG A 12 -1.96 -29.93 15.14
CA ARG A 12 -0.77 -29.35 15.77
C ARG A 12 0.28 -30.39 16.10
N MET A 13 1.52 -30.13 15.67
CA MET A 13 2.65 -31.00 15.91
C MET A 13 3.83 -30.23 16.50
N ARG A 14 4.50 -30.80 17.52
CA ARG A 14 5.79 -30.32 18.04
C ARG A 14 6.86 -31.34 17.73
N VAL A 15 7.90 -30.92 17.03
CA VAL A 15 9.02 -31.76 16.64
C VAL A 15 10.33 -31.21 17.22
N HIS A 16 11.19 -32.12 17.65
CA HIS A 16 12.58 -31.81 18.05
C HIS A 16 13.52 -32.18 16.91
N LEU A 17 14.41 -31.25 16.58
CA LEU A 17 15.36 -31.38 15.49
C LEU A 17 16.68 -31.94 16.04
N ALA A 18 17.16 -33.06 15.47
CA ALA A 18 18.36 -33.73 15.93
C ALA A 18 19.65 -32.99 15.47
N LEU A 19 19.81 -31.74 15.92
CA LEU A 19 20.94 -30.86 15.63
C LEU A 19 21.79 -30.66 16.89
N ARG A 20 23.10 -30.40 16.77
CA ARG A 20 23.95 -30.04 17.91
C ARG A 20 23.71 -28.59 18.36
N ARG A 21 23.53 -27.70 17.41
CA ARG A 21 23.15 -26.28 17.59
C ARG A 21 22.35 -25.86 16.36
N MET A 22 21.49 -24.90 16.53
CA MET A 22 20.74 -24.24 15.46
C MET A 22 21.06 -22.76 15.47
N SER A 23 21.54 -22.22 14.35
CA SER A 23 21.71 -20.80 14.16
C SER A 23 20.36 -20.10 13.95
N LEU A 24 20.29 -18.77 14.13
CA LEU A 24 19.10 -18.00 13.87
C LEU A 24 18.64 -18.15 12.40
N ARG A 25 19.60 -18.14 11.46
CA ARG A 25 19.34 -18.32 10.04
C ARG A 25 18.77 -19.71 9.71
N GLU A 26 19.28 -20.76 10.32
CA GLU A 26 18.74 -22.11 10.14
C GLU A 26 17.32 -22.24 10.70
N ALA A 27 17.04 -21.60 11.84
CA ALA A 27 15.70 -21.57 12.40
C ALA A 27 14.71 -20.84 11.47
N ASP A 28 15.15 -19.74 10.87
CA ASP A 28 14.34 -18.98 9.91
C ASP A 28 14.13 -19.76 8.61
N LEU A 29 15.18 -20.39 8.05
CA LEU A 29 15.06 -21.24 6.84
C LEU A 29 13.99 -22.31 7.02
N LEU A 30 14.01 -23.01 8.14
CA LEU A 30 13.02 -24.04 8.44
C LEU A 30 11.61 -23.44 8.61
N GLU A 31 11.51 -22.32 9.32
CA GLU A 31 10.22 -21.65 9.58
C GLU A 31 9.57 -21.18 8.29
N TYR A 32 10.33 -20.52 7.41
CA TYR A 32 9.81 -20.00 6.13
C TYR A 32 9.52 -21.09 5.11
N ASP A 33 10.34 -22.15 5.04
CA ASP A 33 10.05 -23.27 4.14
C ASP A 33 8.76 -24.01 4.55
N LEU A 34 8.58 -24.28 5.83
CA LEU A 34 7.36 -24.91 6.35
C LEU A 34 6.12 -24.04 6.21
N LYS A 35 6.22 -22.70 6.37
CA LYS A 35 5.11 -21.78 6.10
C LYS A 35 4.66 -21.79 4.65
N GLY A 36 5.53 -22.13 3.72
CA GLY A 36 5.21 -22.26 2.30
C GLY A 36 4.55 -23.59 1.91
N VAL A 37 4.25 -24.48 2.85
CA VAL A 37 3.52 -25.73 2.59
C VAL A 37 2.03 -25.45 2.65
N ALA A 38 1.30 -25.87 1.62
CA ALA A 38 -0.16 -25.68 1.55
C ALA A 38 -0.87 -26.30 2.77
N GLY A 39 -1.76 -25.54 3.40
CA GLY A 39 -2.49 -25.97 4.59
C GLY A 39 -1.73 -25.83 5.91
N VAL A 40 -0.51 -25.28 5.93
CA VAL A 40 0.16 -24.87 7.16
C VAL A 40 -0.39 -23.52 7.61
N VAL A 41 -0.92 -23.46 8.82
CA VAL A 41 -1.52 -22.27 9.41
C VAL A 41 -0.48 -21.41 10.13
N SER A 42 0.41 -22.04 10.91
CA SER A 42 1.49 -21.35 11.61
C SER A 42 2.65 -22.28 11.91
N VAL A 43 3.84 -21.72 11.89
CA VAL A 43 5.09 -22.39 12.30
C VAL A 43 5.84 -21.49 13.24
N LYS A 44 6.38 -22.06 14.31
CA LYS A 44 7.27 -21.37 15.25
C LYS A 44 8.45 -22.27 15.59
N VAL A 45 9.65 -21.86 15.18
CA VAL A 45 10.88 -22.58 15.43
C VAL A 45 11.65 -21.91 16.57
N PHE A 46 12.09 -22.72 17.53
CA PHE A 46 12.84 -22.28 18.71
C PHE A 46 14.30 -22.71 18.57
N ASP A 47 15.17 -21.77 18.26
CA ASP A 47 16.61 -21.99 18.01
C ASP A 47 17.35 -22.60 19.23
N ARG A 48 16.99 -22.17 20.46
CA ARG A 48 17.64 -22.63 21.69
C ARG A 48 17.29 -24.07 22.07
N THR A 49 16.02 -24.45 21.92
CA THR A 49 15.54 -25.80 22.24
C THR A 49 15.54 -26.72 21.03
N GLN A 50 15.77 -26.17 19.83
CA GLN A 50 15.76 -26.90 18.56
C GLN A 50 14.41 -27.58 18.27
N ASP A 51 13.33 -26.98 18.75
CA ASP A 51 11.97 -27.46 18.56
C ASP A 51 11.26 -26.62 17.50
N ALA A 52 10.40 -27.26 16.71
CA ALA A 52 9.45 -26.57 15.85
C ALA A 52 8.02 -26.96 16.26
N VAL A 53 7.15 -25.96 16.39
CA VAL A 53 5.71 -26.12 16.61
C VAL A 53 4.99 -25.71 15.34
N ILE A 54 4.25 -26.65 14.76
CA ILE A 54 3.57 -26.50 13.47
C ILE A 54 2.08 -26.70 13.71
N THR A 55 1.26 -25.71 13.29
CA THR A 55 -0.19 -25.81 13.26
C THR A 55 -0.64 -25.91 11.81
N TYR A 56 -1.47 -26.90 11.47
CA TYR A 56 -1.80 -27.22 10.09
C TYR A 56 -3.25 -27.74 9.94
N THR A 57 -3.80 -27.61 8.73
CA THR A 57 -5.12 -28.12 8.33
C THR A 57 -4.98 -29.18 7.21
N CYS A 58 -3.78 -29.33 6.63
CA CYS A 58 -3.48 -30.36 5.62
C CYS A 58 -3.32 -31.75 6.25
N PRO A 59 -3.27 -32.82 5.43
CA PRO A 59 -2.93 -34.16 5.90
C PRO A 59 -1.59 -34.20 6.63
N ARG A 60 -1.51 -34.95 7.71
CA ARG A 60 -0.28 -35.16 8.51
C ARG A 60 0.91 -35.59 7.65
N ALA A 61 0.65 -36.42 6.64
CA ALA A 61 1.67 -36.94 5.75
C ALA A 61 2.45 -35.83 5.05
N ASP A 62 1.80 -34.75 4.64
CA ASP A 62 2.40 -33.63 3.93
C ASP A 62 3.42 -32.90 4.81
N ILE A 63 3.11 -32.72 6.11
CA ILE A 63 4.03 -32.10 7.09
C ILE A 63 5.24 -33.00 7.32
N VAL A 64 5.03 -34.31 7.47
CA VAL A 64 6.12 -35.28 7.66
C VAL A 64 7.00 -35.33 6.42
N GLN A 65 6.43 -35.30 5.23
CA GLN A 65 7.16 -35.26 3.97
C GLN A 65 7.97 -33.95 3.86
N ALA A 66 7.38 -32.79 4.15
CA ALA A 66 8.08 -31.51 4.15
C ALA A 66 9.28 -31.51 5.10
N LEU A 67 9.11 -32.00 6.34
CA LEU A 67 10.20 -32.12 7.30
C LEU A 67 11.29 -33.11 6.86
N SER A 68 10.92 -34.23 6.24
CA SER A 68 11.88 -35.26 5.78
C SER A 68 12.71 -34.80 4.59
N SER A 69 12.08 -34.07 3.66
CA SER A 69 12.72 -33.52 2.44
C SER A 69 13.49 -32.22 2.68
N PHE A 70 13.31 -31.57 3.82
CA PHE A 70 13.95 -30.29 4.13
C PHE A 70 15.49 -30.41 4.24
N SER A 71 16.20 -29.47 3.61
CA SER A 71 17.65 -29.27 3.74
C SER A 71 17.96 -27.79 3.88
N PHE A 72 18.87 -27.43 4.79
CA PHE A 72 19.35 -26.05 5.00
C PHE A 72 20.12 -25.47 3.79
N THR A 73 20.55 -26.33 2.87
CA THR A 73 21.26 -25.94 1.63
C THR A 73 20.36 -25.97 0.40
N SER A 74 19.07 -26.25 0.57
CA SER A 74 18.11 -26.30 -0.53
C SER A 74 17.92 -24.90 -1.14
N GLU A 75 18.11 -24.77 -2.45
CA GLU A 75 17.83 -23.51 -3.18
C GLU A 75 16.40 -23.04 -2.95
N ARG A 76 15.44 -23.95 -2.86
CA ARG A 76 14.03 -23.63 -2.54
C ARG A 76 13.87 -22.98 -1.17
N ALA A 77 14.56 -23.49 -0.14
CA ALA A 77 14.50 -22.93 1.22
C ALA A 77 15.19 -21.56 1.26
N LEU A 78 16.34 -21.42 0.58
CA LEU A 78 17.07 -20.17 0.47
C LEU A 78 16.29 -19.09 -0.27
N ALA A 79 15.59 -19.44 -1.35
CA ALA A 79 14.75 -18.52 -2.12
C ALA A 79 13.52 -17.99 -1.34
N ARG A 80 13.08 -18.72 -0.32
CA ARG A 80 11.95 -18.30 0.55
C ARG A 80 12.37 -17.48 1.75
N LEU A 81 13.67 -17.43 2.06
CA LEU A 81 14.16 -16.70 3.23
C LEU A 81 14.28 -15.21 2.90
N PRO A 82 13.60 -14.30 3.62
CA PRO A 82 13.83 -12.88 3.52
C PRO A 82 15.26 -12.52 3.95
N GLU A 83 15.86 -11.51 3.33
CA GLU A 83 17.20 -11.01 3.68
C GLU A 83 17.29 -10.58 5.16
N HIS A 84 16.22 -10.01 5.70
CA HIS A 84 16.12 -9.59 7.09
C HIS A 84 14.94 -10.26 7.79
N THR A 85 15.17 -10.85 8.95
CA THR A 85 14.16 -11.55 9.72
C THR A 85 13.89 -10.85 11.05
N SER A 86 12.64 -10.85 11.51
CA SER A 86 12.24 -10.30 12.81
C SER A 86 12.96 -11.00 13.99
N ARG A 87 13.46 -12.22 13.78
CA ARG A 87 14.16 -13.01 14.79
C ARG A 87 15.50 -12.38 15.18
N ALA A 88 16.30 -11.97 14.20
CA ALA A 88 17.59 -11.31 14.44
C ALA A 88 17.39 -9.99 15.20
N LEU A 89 16.40 -9.19 14.78
CA LEU A 89 16.02 -7.95 15.45
C LEU A 89 15.60 -8.19 16.89
N ASN A 90 14.68 -9.13 17.13
CA ASN A 90 14.21 -9.43 18.49
C ASN A 90 15.38 -9.87 19.39
N ARG A 91 16.31 -10.68 18.86
CA ARG A 91 17.48 -11.15 19.60
C ARG A 91 18.41 -10.00 20.00
N GLU A 92 18.69 -9.10 19.07
CA GLU A 92 19.53 -7.92 19.36
C GLU A 92 18.97 -7.10 20.54
N TYR A 93 17.64 -6.88 20.54
CA TYR A 93 17.02 -6.09 21.60
C TYR A 93 16.80 -6.85 22.90
N GLU A 94 16.54 -8.18 22.85
CA GLU A 94 16.59 -9.03 24.05
C GLU A 94 17.97 -8.95 24.72
N ASP A 95 19.04 -9.06 23.95
CA ASP A 95 20.41 -9.01 24.49
C ASP A 95 20.74 -7.62 25.06
N LYS A 96 20.32 -6.52 24.39
CA LYS A 96 20.44 -5.14 24.93
C LYS A 96 19.68 -4.98 26.25
N LEU A 97 18.46 -5.51 26.33
CA LEU A 97 17.62 -5.49 27.53
C LEU A 97 18.26 -6.27 28.67
N VAL A 98 18.59 -7.54 28.44
CA VAL A 98 19.22 -8.43 29.41
C VAL A 98 20.55 -7.81 29.91
N PHE A 99 21.40 -7.33 29.00
CA PHE A 99 22.65 -6.69 29.36
C PHE A 99 22.42 -5.45 30.26
N THR A 100 21.44 -4.61 29.93
CA THR A 100 21.10 -3.40 30.67
C THR A 100 20.60 -3.74 32.08
N VAL A 101 19.74 -4.76 32.22
CA VAL A 101 19.22 -5.24 33.51
C VAL A 101 20.36 -5.90 34.35
N CYS A 102 21.11 -6.82 33.73
CA CYS A 102 22.22 -7.51 34.42
C CYS A 102 23.28 -6.52 34.87
N ARG A 103 23.65 -5.54 34.06
CA ARG A 103 24.61 -4.49 34.42
C ARG A 103 24.11 -3.64 35.59
N ARG A 104 22.80 -3.31 35.66
CA ARG A 104 22.21 -2.57 36.79
C ARG A 104 22.26 -3.41 38.08
N ALA A 105 21.84 -4.69 37.98
CA ALA A 105 21.91 -5.61 39.11
C ALA A 105 23.34 -5.80 39.62
N PHE A 106 24.27 -6.05 38.71
CA PHE A 106 25.70 -6.19 39.05
C PHE A 106 26.24 -4.93 39.72
N SER A 107 25.97 -3.75 39.14
CA SER A 107 26.41 -2.48 39.73
C SER A 107 25.88 -2.28 41.13
N ARG A 108 24.59 -2.65 41.38
CA ARG A 108 23.96 -2.44 42.71
C ARG A 108 24.42 -3.46 43.75
N LEU A 109 24.71 -4.71 43.32
CA LEU A 109 25.05 -5.80 44.24
C LEU A 109 26.56 -5.89 44.58
N PHE A 110 27.42 -5.55 43.60
CA PHE A 110 28.85 -5.86 43.68
C PHE A 110 29.78 -4.62 43.73
N LEU A 111 29.29 -3.44 43.29
CA LEU A 111 30.17 -2.26 43.26
C LEU A 111 30.03 -1.44 44.55
N PRO A 112 31.17 -0.93 45.08
CA PRO A 112 31.15 0.01 46.20
C PRO A 112 30.40 1.31 45.84
N VAL A 113 29.77 1.95 46.85
CA VAL A 113 29.01 3.19 46.69
C VAL A 113 29.77 4.30 45.94
N PRO A 114 31.07 4.59 46.23
CA PRO A 114 31.81 5.60 45.48
C PRO A 114 31.90 5.32 43.97
N VAL A 115 32.06 4.06 43.61
CA VAL A 115 32.10 3.64 42.19
C VAL A 115 30.74 3.78 41.54
N GLN A 116 29.66 3.40 42.24
CA GLN A 116 28.30 3.61 41.75
C GLN A 116 28.02 5.10 41.50
N THR A 117 28.44 5.97 42.41
CA THR A 117 28.33 7.43 42.30
C THR A 117 29.09 7.96 41.07
N ALA A 118 30.35 7.54 40.90
CA ALA A 118 31.14 7.94 39.73
C ALA A 118 30.49 7.51 38.41
N ILE A 119 29.97 6.29 38.35
CA ILE A 119 29.22 5.80 37.18
C ILE A 119 27.94 6.61 36.94
N ALA A 120 27.20 6.95 37.99
CA ALA A 120 26.00 7.77 37.90
C ALA A 120 26.31 9.17 37.38
N LEU A 121 27.37 9.82 37.91
CA LEU A 121 27.85 11.12 37.43
C LEU A 121 28.25 11.07 35.94
N PHE A 122 29.01 10.07 35.54
CA PHE A 122 29.42 9.94 34.14
C PHE A 122 28.20 9.77 33.19
N ARG A 123 27.25 8.95 33.59
CA ARG A 123 26.03 8.72 32.76
C ARG A 123 25.11 9.92 32.73
N SER A 124 25.01 10.72 33.77
CA SER A 124 24.16 11.89 33.84
C SER A 124 24.52 12.94 32.77
N VAL A 125 25.79 12.99 32.35
CA VAL A 125 26.29 13.94 31.35
C VAL A 125 25.51 13.82 30.03
N LYS A 126 25.16 12.59 29.60
CA LYS A 126 24.35 12.37 28.39
C LYS A 126 23.02 13.12 28.47
N TYR A 127 22.27 12.93 29.56
CA TYR A 127 20.93 13.49 29.73
C TYR A 127 20.96 14.99 29.95
N ILE A 128 21.89 15.48 30.79
CA ILE A 128 22.06 16.91 31.07
C ILE A 128 22.45 17.68 29.80
N ARG A 129 23.39 17.13 29.00
CA ARG A 129 23.81 17.73 27.73
C ARG A 129 22.65 17.77 26.72
N ALA A 130 21.83 16.71 26.63
CA ALA A 130 20.68 16.66 25.75
C ALA A 130 19.61 17.71 26.12
N GLY A 131 19.30 17.84 27.43
CA GLY A 131 18.36 18.85 27.91
C GLY A 131 18.87 20.27 27.72
N LEU A 132 20.15 20.53 28.01
CA LEU A 132 20.79 21.85 27.82
C LEU A 132 20.79 22.23 26.33
N SER A 133 21.12 21.28 25.44
CA SER A 133 21.08 21.50 24.00
C SER A 133 19.67 21.88 23.54
N ALA A 134 18.64 21.18 24.04
CA ALA A 134 17.24 21.50 23.70
C ALA A 134 16.86 22.92 24.14
N LEU A 135 17.24 23.32 25.37
CA LEU A 135 17.02 24.68 25.90
C LEU A 135 17.75 25.75 25.10
N LEU A 136 19.00 25.52 24.72
CA LEU A 136 19.78 26.46 23.90
C LEU A 136 19.17 26.69 22.51
N HIS A 137 18.45 25.71 21.96
CA HIS A 137 17.70 25.84 20.73
C HIS A 137 16.26 26.34 20.92
N GLY A 138 15.92 26.80 22.12
CA GLY A 138 14.57 27.32 22.43
C GLY A 138 13.46 26.28 22.43
N LYS A 139 13.80 24.98 22.53
CA LYS A 139 12.83 23.87 22.50
C LYS A 139 12.60 23.29 23.89
N LEU A 140 11.37 23.37 24.39
CA LEU A 140 10.95 22.65 25.60
C LEU A 140 10.47 21.25 25.18
N SER A 141 11.38 20.28 25.27
CA SER A 141 11.13 18.88 24.91
C SER A 141 11.29 17.94 26.11
N VAL A 142 10.97 16.68 25.93
CA VAL A 142 11.14 15.62 26.96
C VAL A 142 12.56 15.56 27.49
N ALA A 143 13.57 15.82 26.65
CA ALA A 143 14.96 15.87 27.09
C ALA A 143 15.21 16.91 28.22
N VAL A 144 14.42 17.98 28.30
CA VAL A 144 14.47 18.95 29.39
C VAL A 144 13.89 18.38 30.67
N LEU A 145 12.78 17.61 30.60
CA LEU A 145 12.19 16.91 31.75
C LEU A 145 13.18 15.90 32.32
N ASP A 146 13.78 15.06 31.48
CA ASP A 146 14.75 14.06 31.87
C ASP A 146 16.00 14.68 32.52
N ALA A 147 16.54 15.72 31.86
CA ALA A 147 17.68 16.46 32.40
C ALA A 147 17.36 17.09 33.77
N THR A 148 16.15 17.64 33.92
CA THR A 148 15.71 18.24 35.19
C THR A 148 15.61 17.18 36.28
N ALA A 149 15.00 16.02 35.99
CA ALA A 149 14.87 14.92 36.95
C ALA A 149 16.22 14.39 37.39
N VAL A 150 17.15 14.15 36.46
CA VAL A 150 18.50 13.67 36.73
C VAL A 150 19.27 14.74 37.53
N THR A 151 19.24 16.00 37.10
CA THR A 151 19.97 17.10 37.77
C THR A 151 19.51 17.32 39.23
N VAL A 152 18.19 17.36 39.46
CA VAL A 152 17.63 17.52 40.81
C VAL A 152 18.05 16.38 41.72
N SER A 153 18.03 15.13 41.26
CA SER A 153 18.46 13.98 42.02
C SER A 153 19.98 14.04 42.36
N MET A 154 20.79 14.47 41.38
CA MET A 154 22.25 14.65 41.56
C MET A 154 22.59 15.75 42.58
N VAL A 155 21.94 16.93 42.46
CA VAL A 155 22.19 18.07 43.38
C VAL A 155 21.81 17.72 44.81
N ARG A 156 20.83 16.84 45.03
CA ARG A 156 20.49 16.33 46.38
C ARG A 156 21.45 15.29 46.91
N GLY A 157 22.40 14.82 46.13
CA GLY A 157 23.29 13.71 46.53
C GLY A 157 22.57 12.35 46.51
N ASP A 158 21.35 12.25 45.96
CA ASP A 158 20.59 11.01 45.85
C ASP A 158 20.94 10.29 44.52
N PHE A 159 22.15 9.74 44.51
CA PHE A 159 22.73 9.08 43.34
C PHE A 159 22.01 7.74 43.00
N ASP A 160 21.40 7.08 43.99
CA ASP A 160 20.64 5.84 43.73
C ASP A 160 19.33 6.15 42.95
N THR A 161 18.61 7.19 43.39
CA THR A 161 17.43 7.67 42.64
C THR A 161 17.84 8.13 41.25
N ALA A 162 18.88 8.96 41.09
CA ALA A 162 19.38 9.38 39.80
C ALA A 162 19.75 8.19 38.89
N GLY A 163 20.44 7.20 39.43
CA GLY A 163 20.79 5.97 38.72
C GLY A 163 19.59 5.13 38.34
N SER A 164 18.53 5.11 39.15
CA SER A 164 17.28 4.40 38.85
C SER A 164 16.47 5.10 37.81
N VAL A 165 16.40 6.43 37.87
CA VAL A 165 15.76 7.27 36.79
C VAL A 165 16.46 7.02 35.46
N MET A 166 17.80 7.17 35.40
CA MET A 166 18.54 6.94 34.15
C MET A 166 18.41 5.49 33.62
N PHE A 167 18.27 4.51 34.52
CA PHE A 167 18.00 3.13 34.14
C PHE A 167 16.61 2.98 33.50
N MET A 168 15.56 3.59 34.08
CA MET A 168 14.20 3.56 33.52
C MET A 168 14.11 4.29 32.19
N LEU A 169 14.76 5.43 32.03
CA LEU A 169 14.87 6.15 30.77
C LEU A 169 15.53 5.27 29.68
N ARG A 170 16.66 4.62 30.03
CA ARG A 170 17.34 3.73 29.08
C ARG A 170 16.50 2.51 28.70
N LEU A 171 15.73 1.97 29.64
CA LEU A 171 14.80 0.89 29.37
C LEU A 171 13.71 1.34 28.39
N GLY A 172 13.14 2.53 28.62
CA GLY A 172 12.16 3.16 27.72
C GLY A 172 12.73 3.34 26.31
N GLU A 173 13.93 3.94 26.17
CA GLU A 173 14.60 4.12 24.88
C GLU A 173 14.75 2.77 24.11
N ILE A 174 15.18 1.70 24.78
CA ILE A 174 15.37 0.37 24.16
C ILE A 174 14.04 -0.21 23.69
N LEU A 175 12.99 -0.12 24.50
CA LEU A 175 11.67 -0.65 24.16
C LEU A 175 11.01 0.15 23.03
N GLU A 176 11.18 1.46 23.03
CA GLU A 176 10.70 2.36 21.97
C GLU A 176 11.37 2.03 20.63
N GLU A 177 12.70 1.98 20.61
CA GLU A 177 13.47 1.65 19.40
C GLU A 177 13.12 0.26 18.86
N TRP A 178 12.99 -0.74 19.73
CA TRP A 178 12.59 -2.09 19.35
C TRP A 178 11.19 -2.13 18.72
N THR A 179 10.22 -1.47 19.37
CA THR A 179 8.82 -1.49 18.92
C THR A 179 8.68 -0.82 17.56
N HIS A 180 9.37 0.30 17.35
CA HIS A 180 9.39 1.01 16.06
C HIS A 180 10.03 0.16 14.97
N LYS A 181 11.25 -0.34 15.17
CA LYS A 181 11.96 -1.16 14.18
C LYS A 181 11.22 -2.45 13.86
N LYS A 182 10.59 -3.09 14.86
CA LYS A 182 9.78 -4.27 14.64
C LYS A 182 8.56 -3.97 13.77
N SER A 183 7.88 -2.85 14.03
CA SER A 183 6.71 -2.45 13.24
C SER A 183 7.07 -2.20 11.77
N VAL A 184 8.20 -1.51 11.52
CA VAL A 184 8.73 -1.29 10.16
C VAL A 184 9.10 -2.63 9.49
N ALA A 185 9.78 -3.53 10.21
CA ALA A 185 10.16 -4.84 9.68
C ALA A 185 8.94 -5.72 9.36
N ASP A 186 7.91 -5.71 10.22
CA ASP A 186 6.68 -6.46 10.00
C ASP A 186 5.91 -5.93 8.77
N LEU A 187 5.87 -4.60 8.56
CA LEU A 187 5.29 -3.98 7.37
C LEU A 187 6.10 -4.31 6.10
N ALA A 188 7.43 -4.16 6.16
CA ALA A 188 8.30 -4.48 5.04
C ALA A 188 8.19 -5.96 4.63
N GLY A 189 8.09 -6.86 5.61
CA GLY A 189 7.85 -8.28 5.37
C GLY A 189 6.51 -8.57 4.67
N ALA A 190 5.44 -7.88 5.07
CA ALA A 190 4.13 -8.02 4.43
C ALA A 190 4.14 -7.49 2.98
N MET A 191 4.79 -6.35 2.73
CA MET A 191 4.91 -5.78 1.38
C MET A 191 5.84 -6.59 0.47
N ALA A 192 6.84 -7.28 1.02
CA ALA A 192 7.79 -8.10 0.25
C ALA A 192 7.17 -9.38 -0.34
N LEU A 193 6.01 -9.82 0.13
CA LEU A 193 5.31 -11.00 -0.40
C LEU A 193 4.66 -10.75 -1.76
N ASN A 194 4.43 -9.50 -2.17
CA ASN A 194 3.94 -9.14 -3.50
C ASN A 194 5.11 -9.16 -4.49
N VAL A 195 5.19 -10.20 -5.32
CA VAL A 195 6.30 -10.43 -6.26
C VAL A 195 6.06 -9.61 -7.54
N ASP A 196 6.86 -8.57 -7.77
CA ASP A 196 6.92 -7.92 -9.07
C ASP A 196 7.70 -8.81 -10.03
N LYS A 197 7.09 -9.09 -11.19
CA LYS A 197 7.69 -9.88 -12.28
C LYS A 197 8.04 -8.94 -13.42
N VAL A 198 9.08 -9.28 -14.17
CA VAL A 198 9.54 -8.55 -15.35
C VAL A 198 9.66 -9.49 -16.54
N TRP A 199 9.40 -8.98 -17.72
CA TRP A 199 9.62 -9.72 -18.97
C TRP A 199 11.09 -9.62 -19.37
N LEU A 200 11.75 -10.78 -19.54
CA LEU A 200 13.09 -10.87 -20.08
C LEU A 200 13.07 -11.49 -21.47
N GLN A 201 13.87 -10.95 -22.36
CA GLN A 201 14.13 -11.53 -23.67
C GLN A 201 15.23 -12.59 -23.58
N SER A 202 14.90 -13.83 -23.87
CA SER A 202 15.86 -14.94 -24.00
C SER A 202 15.82 -15.52 -25.41
N GLY A 203 16.68 -15.02 -26.30
CA GLY A 203 16.64 -15.32 -27.73
C GLY A 203 15.37 -14.77 -28.39
N GLU A 204 14.55 -15.63 -28.98
CA GLU A 204 13.24 -15.30 -29.58
C GLU A 204 12.06 -15.47 -28.59
N THR A 205 12.30 -15.88 -27.36
CA THR A 205 11.25 -16.12 -26.38
C THR A 205 11.25 -15.08 -25.28
N GLU A 206 10.06 -14.75 -24.79
CA GLU A 206 9.85 -13.87 -23.65
C GLU A 206 9.58 -14.70 -22.41
N LEU A 207 10.27 -14.41 -21.32
CA LEU A 207 10.14 -15.09 -20.04
C LEU A 207 9.72 -14.12 -18.96
N LEU A 208 8.63 -14.41 -18.24
CA LEU A 208 8.20 -13.63 -17.09
C LEU A 208 8.89 -14.14 -15.83
N VAL A 209 9.88 -13.41 -15.33
CA VAL A 209 10.69 -13.79 -14.17
C VAL A 209 10.49 -12.81 -13.01
N PRO A 210 10.68 -13.28 -11.76
CA PRO A 210 10.72 -12.38 -10.60
C PRO A 210 11.87 -11.37 -10.74
N ILE A 211 11.66 -10.10 -10.38
CA ILE A 211 12.67 -9.04 -10.50
C ILE A 211 13.96 -9.36 -9.72
N GLY A 212 13.86 -10.14 -8.62
CA GLY A 212 15.02 -10.56 -7.83
C GLY A 212 15.96 -11.54 -8.54
N ASP A 213 15.49 -12.18 -9.60
CA ASP A 213 16.27 -13.15 -10.38
C ASP A 213 16.99 -12.52 -11.58
N VAL A 214 16.73 -11.23 -11.85
CA VAL A 214 17.34 -10.46 -12.95
C VAL A 214 18.79 -10.12 -12.65
N LYS A 215 19.67 -10.38 -13.62
CA LYS A 215 21.11 -10.16 -13.50
C LYS A 215 21.56 -9.00 -14.39
N PRO A 216 22.67 -8.33 -14.05
CA PRO A 216 23.31 -7.39 -14.97
C PRO A 216 23.62 -8.07 -16.31
N GLY A 217 23.25 -7.43 -17.41
CA GLY A 217 23.37 -7.96 -18.75
C GLY A 217 22.11 -8.65 -19.30
N ASP A 218 21.08 -8.90 -18.46
CA ASP A 218 19.80 -9.39 -18.94
C ASP A 218 19.08 -8.31 -19.76
N ARG A 219 18.30 -8.75 -20.75
CA ARG A 219 17.51 -7.86 -21.62
C ARG A 219 16.06 -7.84 -21.14
N MET A 220 15.66 -6.75 -20.57
CA MET A 220 14.33 -6.52 -20.04
C MET A 220 13.45 -5.82 -21.07
N ILE A 221 12.23 -6.34 -21.28
CA ILE A 221 11.23 -5.74 -22.18
C ILE A 221 10.32 -4.84 -21.35
N VAL A 222 10.18 -3.59 -21.74
CA VAL A 222 9.29 -2.62 -21.09
C VAL A 222 8.37 -2.03 -22.14
N ARG A 223 7.05 -2.14 -21.90
CA ARG A 223 5.98 -1.74 -22.80
C ARG A 223 5.24 -0.51 -22.25
N THR A 224 4.47 0.12 -23.13
CA THR A 224 3.55 1.20 -22.75
C THR A 224 2.79 0.87 -21.46
N GLY A 225 2.74 1.83 -20.53
CA GLY A 225 2.09 1.68 -19.23
C GLY A 225 2.93 0.97 -18.17
N ASN A 226 4.10 0.41 -18.52
CA ASN A 226 4.94 -0.30 -17.56
C ASN A 226 5.99 0.61 -16.93
N LEU A 227 6.21 0.36 -15.62
CA LEU A 227 7.32 0.94 -14.88
C LEU A 227 8.64 0.28 -15.33
N ILE A 228 9.69 1.06 -15.52
CA ILE A 228 11.06 0.55 -15.69
C ILE A 228 11.58 0.15 -14.31
N PRO A 229 11.75 -1.15 -14.03
CA PRO A 229 12.03 -1.59 -12.68
C PRO A 229 13.51 -1.53 -12.29
N LEU A 230 14.43 -1.46 -13.29
CA LEU A 230 15.87 -1.47 -13.09
C LEU A 230 16.56 -0.48 -14.03
N ASP A 231 17.64 0.13 -13.55
CA ASP A 231 18.49 1.03 -14.35
C ASP A 231 19.14 0.26 -15.50
N GLY A 232 19.17 0.89 -16.68
CA GLY A 232 19.81 0.26 -17.82
C GLY A 232 19.84 1.14 -19.07
N LYS A 233 20.28 0.54 -20.16
CA LYS A 233 20.45 1.19 -21.45
C LYS A 233 19.56 0.54 -22.51
N VAL A 234 18.83 1.34 -23.25
CA VAL A 234 17.98 0.86 -24.36
C VAL A 234 18.88 0.24 -25.43
N VAL A 235 18.63 -1.01 -25.79
CA VAL A 235 19.35 -1.76 -26.83
C VAL A 235 18.54 -1.93 -28.09
N SER A 236 17.22 -1.75 -28.03
CA SER A 236 16.32 -1.85 -29.18
C SER A 236 14.97 -1.21 -28.85
N GLY A 237 14.26 -0.69 -29.84
CA GLY A 237 12.96 -0.05 -29.69
C GLY A 237 13.03 1.45 -29.43
N GLU A 238 11.86 2.10 -29.50
CA GLU A 238 11.68 3.51 -29.17
C GLU A 238 10.51 3.65 -28.19
N ALA A 239 10.68 4.51 -27.20
CA ALA A 239 9.66 4.78 -26.21
C ALA A 239 9.72 6.22 -25.69
N THR A 240 8.59 6.80 -25.30
CA THR A 240 8.53 8.01 -24.51
C THR A 240 8.40 7.63 -23.03
N VAL A 241 9.28 8.20 -22.20
CA VAL A 241 9.39 7.83 -20.79
C VAL A 241 9.12 9.05 -19.91
N ASN A 242 8.13 8.93 -19.03
CA ASN A 242 7.87 9.92 -18.00
C ASN A 242 8.93 9.80 -16.88
N GLN A 243 9.68 10.86 -16.70
CA GLN A 243 10.76 10.97 -15.71
C GLN A 243 10.44 11.99 -14.60
N ALA A 244 9.20 12.45 -14.50
CA ALA A 244 8.79 13.50 -13.56
C ALA A 244 9.11 13.14 -12.10
N SER A 245 9.06 11.86 -11.75
CA SER A 245 9.41 11.34 -10.43
C SER A 245 10.89 11.52 -10.05
N ILE A 246 11.78 11.64 -11.04
CA ILE A 246 13.23 11.76 -10.84
C ILE A 246 13.73 13.16 -11.16
N THR A 247 13.28 13.74 -12.27
CA THR A 247 13.79 15.03 -12.77
C THR A 247 12.92 16.22 -12.38
N GLY A 248 11.66 15.99 -11.99
CA GLY A 248 10.66 17.02 -11.76
C GLY A 248 10.08 17.64 -13.03
N GLU A 249 10.51 17.20 -14.22
CA GLU A 249 10.02 17.69 -15.51
C GLU A 249 8.78 16.90 -15.94
N SER A 250 7.67 17.61 -16.20
CA SER A 250 6.39 16.98 -16.55
C SER A 250 6.32 16.47 -18.00
N MET A 251 7.24 16.85 -18.88
CA MET A 251 7.23 16.39 -20.27
C MET A 251 7.95 15.04 -20.42
N PRO A 252 7.31 14.04 -21.05
CA PRO A 252 7.93 12.75 -21.32
C PRO A 252 9.16 12.89 -22.22
N ALA A 253 10.23 12.18 -21.89
CA ALA A 253 11.49 12.21 -22.64
C ALA A 253 11.54 11.06 -23.65
N PRO A 254 11.81 11.34 -24.96
CA PRO A 254 11.97 10.28 -25.93
C PRO A 254 13.27 9.49 -25.66
N LYS A 255 13.14 8.16 -25.65
CA LYS A 255 14.24 7.21 -25.46
C LYS A 255 14.39 6.34 -26.71
N ARG A 256 15.61 6.25 -27.21
CA ARG A 256 16.00 5.47 -28.38
C ARG A 256 17.16 4.57 -28.04
N GLU A 257 17.56 3.72 -28.97
CA GLU A 257 18.74 2.88 -28.82
C GLU A 257 19.94 3.69 -28.33
N GLY A 258 20.61 3.22 -27.32
CA GLY A 258 21.70 3.90 -26.64
C GLY A 258 21.30 4.87 -25.54
N SER A 259 20.02 5.22 -25.38
CA SER A 259 19.54 6.10 -24.31
C SER A 259 19.57 5.38 -22.95
N TYR A 260 19.92 6.12 -21.90
CA TYR A 260 19.84 5.61 -20.53
C TYR A 260 18.41 5.77 -19.97
N VAL A 261 17.92 4.75 -19.27
CA VAL A 261 16.63 4.76 -18.58
C VAL A 261 16.83 4.44 -17.10
N TYR A 262 16.02 5.07 -16.27
CA TYR A 262 16.14 4.99 -14.81
C TYR A 262 15.01 4.16 -14.21
N ALA A 263 15.34 3.36 -13.20
CA ALA A 263 14.34 2.65 -12.41
C ALA A 263 13.38 3.63 -11.73
N GLY A 264 12.08 3.31 -11.75
CA GLY A 264 11.04 4.17 -11.20
C GLY A 264 10.45 5.16 -12.22
N THR A 265 10.88 5.14 -13.47
CA THR A 265 10.26 5.90 -14.56
C THR A 265 9.28 5.03 -15.35
N VAL A 266 8.35 5.64 -16.05
CA VAL A 266 7.24 4.93 -16.72
C VAL A 266 7.27 5.16 -18.21
N VAL A 267 7.08 4.10 -18.99
CA VAL A 267 6.91 4.18 -20.44
C VAL A 267 5.48 4.66 -20.73
N GLU A 268 5.33 5.87 -21.26
CA GLU A 268 4.03 6.42 -21.65
C GLU A 268 3.57 5.89 -23.01
N GLU A 269 4.51 5.76 -23.95
CA GLU A 269 4.21 5.32 -25.29
C GLU A 269 5.39 4.55 -25.90
N GLY A 270 5.12 3.48 -26.66
CA GLY A 270 6.11 2.65 -27.31
C GLY A 270 6.55 1.44 -26.49
N GLU A 271 7.56 0.74 -27.02
CA GLU A 271 8.20 -0.42 -26.39
C GLU A 271 9.71 -0.32 -26.51
N CYS A 272 10.44 -0.64 -25.48
CA CYS A 272 11.88 -0.71 -25.53
C CYS A 272 12.44 -1.94 -24.79
N ILE A 273 13.56 -2.42 -25.31
CA ILE A 273 14.36 -3.47 -24.67
C ILE A 273 15.54 -2.82 -23.99
N VAL A 274 15.63 -3.03 -22.67
CA VAL A 274 16.62 -2.41 -21.80
C VAL A 274 17.64 -3.46 -21.35
N ASN A 275 18.92 -3.22 -21.62
CA ASN A 275 20.00 -4.01 -21.05
C ASN A 275 20.23 -3.54 -19.61
N VAL A 276 20.02 -4.42 -18.64
CA VAL A 276 20.17 -4.11 -17.23
C VAL A 276 21.64 -3.90 -16.88
N GLU A 277 22.01 -2.71 -16.41
CA GLU A 277 23.41 -2.41 -16.04
C GLU A 277 23.69 -2.66 -14.56
N LYS A 278 22.70 -2.40 -13.70
CA LYS A 278 22.80 -2.68 -12.28
C LYS A 278 21.68 -3.63 -11.86
N ALA A 279 22.03 -4.84 -11.47
CA ALA A 279 21.14 -5.61 -10.61
C ALA A 279 20.93 -4.83 -9.32
N LEU A 280 19.79 -5.05 -8.68
CA LEU A 280 19.41 -4.44 -7.40
C LEU A 280 20.60 -4.40 -6.42
N GLY A 281 21.30 -3.29 -6.37
CA GLY A 281 22.27 -2.97 -5.33
C GLY A 281 21.55 -2.35 -4.14
N GLY A 282 21.26 -3.13 -3.16
CA GLY A 282 20.36 -2.87 -2.05
C GLY A 282 19.10 -3.71 -2.25
N GLY A 283 18.88 -4.69 -1.39
CA GLY A 283 17.79 -5.65 -1.52
C GLY A 283 16.43 -4.97 -1.65
N ARG A 284 15.46 -5.66 -2.23
CA ARG A 284 14.05 -5.24 -2.29
C ARG A 284 13.55 -4.73 -0.94
N TYR A 285 14.01 -5.36 0.14
CA TYR A 285 13.72 -4.96 1.51
C TYR A 285 14.19 -3.52 1.82
N ASP A 286 15.39 -3.14 1.42
CA ASP A 286 15.92 -1.79 1.67
C ASP A 286 15.11 -0.71 0.95
N ARG A 287 14.64 -0.97 -0.27
CA ARG A 287 13.72 -0.07 -0.98
C ARG A 287 12.37 0.04 -0.30
N ILE A 288 11.81 -1.08 0.17
CA ILE A 288 10.55 -1.08 0.92
C ILE A 288 10.73 -0.31 2.23
N VAL A 289 11.83 -0.52 2.95
CA VAL A 289 12.16 0.25 4.17
C VAL A 289 12.27 1.74 3.84
N HIS A 290 12.95 2.11 2.76
CA HIS A 290 13.05 3.52 2.32
C HIS A 290 11.67 4.11 1.97
N MET A 291 10.82 3.35 1.26
CA MET A 291 9.42 3.77 1.00
C MET A 291 8.63 3.96 2.30
N ILE A 292 8.82 3.09 3.28
CA ILE A 292 8.17 3.21 4.59
C ILE A 292 8.67 4.46 5.32
N GLU A 293 9.98 4.74 5.30
CA GLU A 293 10.58 5.95 5.88
C GLU A 293 10.08 7.22 5.18
N GLU A 294 9.87 7.20 3.86
CA GLU A 294 9.23 8.30 3.13
C GLU A 294 7.75 8.44 3.48
N SER A 295 7.05 7.33 3.59
CA SER A 295 5.65 7.29 4.03
C SER A 295 5.47 7.89 5.44
N GLU A 296 6.45 7.73 6.33
CA GLU A 296 6.42 8.38 7.65
C GLU A 296 6.48 9.91 7.58
N LYS A 297 6.96 10.50 6.47
CA LYS A 297 6.89 11.94 6.23
C LYS A 297 5.46 12.40 5.91
N LEU A 298 4.62 11.51 5.37
CA LEU A 298 3.21 11.73 5.04
C LEU A 298 2.29 11.41 6.24
N LYS A 299 2.60 12.03 7.39
CA LYS A 299 1.87 11.83 8.65
C LYS A 299 0.41 12.22 8.53
N SER A 300 -0.44 11.49 9.23
CA SER A 300 -1.84 11.87 9.39
C SER A 300 -1.97 13.15 10.23
N THR A 301 -3.07 13.90 10.03
CA THR A 301 -3.38 15.07 10.86
C THR A 301 -3.52 14.67 12.34
N ALA A 302 -4.01 13.46 12.60
CA ALA A 302 -4.14 12.93 13.95
C ALA A 302 -2.77 12.65 14.61
N GLU A 303 -1.80 12.10 13.87
CA GLU A 303 -0.43 11.90 14.34
C GLU A 303 0.27 13.23 14.62
N ASP A 304 0.14 14.20 13.71
CA ASP A 304 0.71 15.54 13.88
C ASP A 304 0.09 16.30 15.04
N LYS A 305 -1.23 16.19 15.25
CA LYS A 305 -1.92 16.76 16.41
C LYS A 305 -1.42 16.11 17.70
N ALA A 306 -1.28 14.79 17.73
CA ALA A 306 -0.78 14.08 18.90
C ALA A 306 0.67 14.47 19.24
N ALA A 307 1.55 14.57 18.23
CA ALA A 307 2.92 15.02 18.41
C ALA A 307 3.01 16.45 18.92
N ARG A 308 2.26 17.39 18.32
CA ARG A 308 2.21 18.79 18.78
C ARG A 308 1.62 18.93 20.18
N LEU A 309 0.61 18.13 20.51
CA LEU A 309 0.03 18.15 21.85
C LEU A 309 1.02 17.60 22.87
N ALA A 310 1.73 16.54 22.55
CA ALA A 310 2.78 15.97 23.38
C ALA A 310 3.84 17.04 23.74
N ASP A 311 4.33 17.78 22.76
CA ASP A 311 5.31 18.86 22.99
C ASP A 311 4.70 20.03 23.79
N ARG A 312 3.43 20.38 23.57
CA ARG A 312 2.72 21.42 24.34
C ARG A 312 2.49 21.04 25.80
N LEU A 313 2.45 19.75 26.13
CA LEU A 313 2.26 19.30 27.52
C LEU A 313 3.52 19.44 28.38
N VAL A 314 4.70 19.49 27.76
CA VAL A 314 5.98 19.63 28.48
C VAL A 314 6.02 20.87 29.41
N PRO A 315 5.67 22.09 28.98
CA PRO A 315 5.61 23.26 29.87
C PRO A 315 4.65 23.08 31.04
N TYR A 316 3.50 22.41 30.81
CA TYR A 316 2.53 22.15 31.87
C TYR A 316 3.05 21.13 32.89
N THR A 317 3.77 20.10 32.42
CA THR A 317 4.44 19.14 33.32
C THR A 317 5.51 19.83 34.16
N LEU A 318 6.33 20.72 33.59
CA LEU A 318 7.30 21.51 34.32
C LEU A 318 6.63 22.46 35.33
N GLY A 319 5.59 23.16 34.92
CA GLY A 319 4.78 24.03 35.77
C GLY A 319 4.11 23.27 36.93
N GLY A 320 3.50 22.12 36.63
CA GLY A 320 2.94 21.21 37.64
C GLY A 320 3.97 20.66 38.62
N THR A 321 5.15 20.35 38.10
CA THR A 321 6.30 19.93 38.92
C THR A 321 6.72 21.03 39.90
N ALA A 322 6.91 22.27 39.41
CA ALA A 322 7.25 23.41 40.25
C ALA A 322 6.16 23.70 41.29
N LEU A 323 4.89 23.69 40.88
CA LEU A 323 3.75 23.87 41.78
C LEU A 323 3.67 22.80 42.85
N THR A 324 3.89 21.51 42.49
CA THR A 324 3.92 20.40 43.43
C THR A 324 5.00 20.60 44.47
N TYR A 325 6.20 21.07 44.09
CA TYR A 325 7.25 21.39 45.03
C TYR A 325 6.88 22.58 45.94
N LEU A 326 6.34 23.65 45.37
CA LEU A 326 5.95 24.84 46.16
C LEU A 326 4.89 24.51 47.23
N VAL A 327 3.92 23.69 46.88
CA VAL A 327 2.81 23.32 47.78
C VAL A 327 3.27 22.25 48.80
N THR A 328 3.95 21.21 48.35
CA THR A 328 4.24 20.06 49.20
C THR A 328 5.60 20.13 49.89
N ARG A 329 6.52 20.98 49.43
CA ARG A 329 7.94 21.06 49.84
C ARG A 329 8.65 19.71 49.81
N ASN A 330 8.12 18.76 49.02
CA ASN A 330 8.60 17.39 48.94
C ASN A 330 9.10 17.07 47.51
N VAL A 331 10.42 16.90 47.40
CA VAL A 331 11.11 16.64 46.13
C VAL A 331 10.72 15.26 45.55
N THR A 332 10.45 14.27 46.41
CA THR A 332 10.02 12.94 45.94
C THR A 332 8.65 13.02 45.19
N LYS A 333 7.72 13.80 45.75
CA LYS A 333 6.45 14.06 45.05
C LYS A 333 6.63 14.87 43.76
N MET A 334 7.52 15.84 43.77
CA MET A 334 7.91 16.60 42.57
C MET A 334 8.51 15.69 41.49
N LEU A 335 9.45 14.80 41.87
CA LEU A 335 10.04 13.84 40.93
C LEU A 335 9.01 12.84 40.37
N ALA A 336 8.00 12.46 41.15
CA ALA A 336 6.95 11.59 40.67
C ALA A 336 6.13 12.22 39.51
N VAL A 337 5.95 13.54 39.50
CA VAL A 337 5.35 14.26 38.37
C VAL A 337 6.27 14.26 37.14
N LEU A 338 7.56 14.53 37.33
CA LEU A 338 8.54 14.55 36.25
C LEU A 338 8.75 13.17 35.57
N MET A 339 8.50 12.07 36.30
CA MET A 339 8.70 10.72 35.79
C MET A 339 7.56 10.25 34.87
N VAL A 340 6.48 11.00 34.79
CA VAL A 340 5.32 10.65 33.95
C VAL A 340 5.25 11.62 32.77
N ASP A 341 5.69 11.15 31.61
CA ASP A 341 5.66 11.91 30.37
C ASP A 341 4.51 11.43 29.46
N PHE A 342 3.77 12.38 28.89
CA PHE A 342 2.71 12.08 27.91
C PHE A 342 3.27 11.90 26.50
N SER A 343 4.47 12.42 26.25
CA SER A 343 5.03 12.55 24.91
C SER A 343 5.48 11.21 24.33
N CYS A 344 6.22 10.41 25.12
CA CYS A 344 6.76 9.14 24.67
C CYS A 344 5.67 8.19 24.16
N ALA A 345 4.62 7.99 24.96
CA ALA A 345 3.53 7.07 24.59
C ALA A 345 2.75 7.56 23.35
N LEU A 346 2.51 8.88 23.23
CA LEU A 346 1.78 9.45 22.09
C LEU A 346 2.61 9.39 20.81
N LYS A 347 3.89 9.79 20.86
CA LYS A 347 4.79 9.80 19.69
C LYS A 347 5.11 8.40 19.18
N LEU A 348 5.03 7.37 20.03
CA LEU A 348 5.33 6.00 19.66
C LEU A 348 4.07 5.24 19.19
N ALA A 349 3.00 5.25 19.99
CA ALA A 349 1.84 4.41 19.75
C ALA A 349 1.04 4.78 18.50
N MET A 350 1.06 6.07 18.09
CA MET A 350 0.29 6.52 16.92
C MET A 350 0.93 6.05 15.59
N PRO A 351 2.21 6.32 15.31
CA PRO A 351 2.87 5.79 14.12
C PRO A 351 2.80 4.27 14.01
N ILE A 352 2.97 3.55 15.13
CA ILE A 352 2.87 2.09 15.16
C ILE A 352 1.46 1.62 14.76
N ALA A 353 0.41 2.31 15.21
CA ALA A 353 -0.95 1.97 14.80
C ALA A 353 -1.15 2.17 13.28
N VAL A 354 -0.59 3.23 12.70
CA VAL A 354 -0.64 3.49 11.26
C VAL A 354 0.14 2.43 10.48
N LEU A 355 1.38 2.13 10.88
CA LEU A 355 2.18 1.07 10.26
C LEU A 355 1.48 -0.30 10.33
N SER A 356 0.79 -0.58 11.45
CA SER A 356 -0.02 -1.80 11.59
C SER A 356 -1.22 -1.81 10.65
N ALA A 357 -1.90 -0.67 10.46
CA ALA A 357 -2.99 -0.54 9.50
C ALA A 357 -2.50 -0.75 8.05
N MET A 358 -1.36 -0.14 7.69
CA MET A 358 -0.74 -0.33 6.37
C MET A 358 -0.34 -1.79 6.13
N ARG A 359 0.23 -2.46 7.15
CA ARG A 359 0.54 -3.89 7.09
C ARG A 359 -0.71 -4.73 6.87
N GLU A 360 -1.78 -4.44 7.62
CA GLU A 360 -3.05 -5.16 7.49
C GLU A 360 -3.68 -4.92 6.12
N SER A 361 -3.69 -3.67 5.62
CA SER A 361 -4.13 -3.33 4.26
C SER A 361 -3.36 -4.14 3.21
N SER A 362 -2.03 -4.26 3.36
CA SER A 362 -1.19 -5.05 2.44
C SER A 362 -1.59 -6.53 2.39
N SER A 363 -2.13 -7.09 3.48
CA SER A 363 -2.64 -8.48 3.51
C SER A 363 -3.93 -8.68 2.69
N TYR A 364 -4.61 -7.58 2.34
CA TYR A 364 -5.76 -7.51 1.43
C TYR A 364 -5.38 -6.95 0.06
N HIS A 365 -4.11 -7.03 -0.33
CA HIS A 365 -3.60 -6.50 -1.60
C HIS A 365 -3.78 -4.98 -1.78
N ILE A 366 -3.92 -4.25 -0.68
CA ILE A 366 -4.07 -2.79 -0.67
C ILE A 366 -2.74 -2.17 -0.23
N SER A 367 -2.10 -1.40 -1.10
CA SER A 367 -0.89 -0.64 -0.81
C SER A 367 -1.24 0.82 -0.52
N VAL A 368 -0.77 1.37 0.60
CA VAL A 368 -1.05 2.74 1.03
C VAL A 368 0.26 3.51 1.19
N LYS A 369 0.38 4.69 0.59
CA LYS A 369 1.60 5.51 0.61
C LYS A 369 1.81 6.29 1.91
N GLY A 370 0.81 6.41 2.76
CA GLY A 370 0.97 7.12 4.04
C GLY A 370 -0.28 7.21 4.90
N GLY A 371 -0.08 7.48 6.19
CA GLY A 371 -1.15 7.53 7.20
C GLY A 371 -2.23 8.59 6.92
N ARG A 372 -1.86 9.71 6.28
CA ARG A 372 -2.80 10.77 5.93
C ARG A 372 -3.91 10.28 4.99
N PHE A 373 -3.60 9.34 4.11
CA PHE A 373 -4.56 8.80 3.16
C PHE A 373 -5.56 7.84 3.83
N LEU A 374 -5.11 7.04 4.81
CA LEU A 374 -6.02 6.27 5.66
C LEU A 374 -6.96 7.19 6.47
N GLU A 375 -6.44 8.33 6.97
CA GLU A 375 -7.29 9.32 7.64
C GLU A 375 -8.30 9.94 6.67
N ALA A 376 -7.91 10.28 5.43
CA ALA A 376 -8.80 10.77 4.39
C ALA A 376 -9.90 9.75 4.08
N VAL A 377 -9.53 8.48 3.86
CA VAL A 377 -10.48 7.38 3.65
C VAL A 377 -11.45 7.24 4.83
N ALA A 378 -10.97 7.33 6.08
CA ALA A 378 -11.83 7.23 7.26
C ALA A 378 -12.81 8.41 7.42
N ARG A 379 -12.49 9.57 6.83
CA ARG A 379 -13.32 10.79 6.91
C ARG A 379 -14.15 11.02 5.67
N ALA A 380 -13.89 10.28 4.60
CA ALA A 380 -14.57 10.51 3.33
C ALA A 380 -16.08 10.44 3.48
N ASP A 381 -16.72 11.43 2.90
CA ASP A 381 -18.17 11.52 2.75
C ASP A 381 -18.60 11.35 1.30
N THR A 382 -17.70 11.59 0.34
CA THR A 382 -17.94 11.53 -1.09
C THR A 382 -16.92 10.60 -1.77
N VAL A 383 -17.43 9.70 -2.59
CA VAL A 383 -16.63 8.78 -3.42
C VAL A 383 -16.96 9.03 -4.88
N VAL A 384 -15.94 9.27 -5.69
CA VAL A 384 -16.07 9.47 -7.13
C VAL A 384 -15.44 8.28 -7.85
N PHE A 385 -16.23 7.59 -8.66
CA PHE A 385 -15.78 6.48 -9.49
C PHE A 385 -15.59 6.93 -10.93
N ASP A 386 -14.47 6.56 -11.54
CA ASP A 386 -14.46 6.40 -12.98
C ASP A 386 -15.27 5.16 -13.37
N LYS A 387 -15.86 5.17 -14.55
CA LYS A 387 -16.61 4.01 -15.05
C LYS A 387 -15.67 2.92 -15.56
N THR A 388 -14.86 3.25 -16.55
CA THR A 388 -14.07 2.29 -17.34
C THR A 388 -12.89 1.74 -16.55
N GLY A 389 -12.75 0.40 -16.49
CA GLY A 389 -11.67 -0.25 -15.73
C GLY A 389 -11.83 -0.18 -14.21
N THR A 390 -12.87 0.50 -13.72
CA THR A 390 -13.15 0.65 -12.28
C THR A 390 -14.47 -0.04 -11.92
N LEU A 391 -15.60 0.47 -12.39
CA LEU A 391 -16.91 -0.19 -12.26
C LEU A 391 -17.12 -1.29 -13.29
N THR A 392 -16.36 -1.27 -14.37
CA THR A 392 -16.32 -2.27 -15.43
C THR A 392 -15.00 -3.03 -15.44
N TYR A 393 -14.93 -4.11 -16.20
CA TYR A 393 -13.70 -4.90 -16.36
C TYR A 393 -12.70 -4.31 -17.35
N ALA A 394 -13.04 -3.23 -18.09
CA ALA A 394 -12.30 -2.71 -19.26
C ALA A 394 -12.05 -3.78 -20.34
N GLU A 395 -12.97 -4.71 -20.48
CA GLU A 395 -12.99 -5.77 -21.49
C GLU A 395 -14.23 -5.61 -22.37
N PRO A 396 -14.25 -4.63 -23.30
CA PRO A 396 -15.40 -4.42 -24.16
C PRO A 396 -15.73 -5.70 -24.94
N LYS A 397 -17.02 -5.94 -25.13
CA LYS A 397 -17.55 -7.10 -25.87
C LYS A 397 -18.60 -6.64 -26.87
N VAL A 398 -18.67 -7.31 -28.01
CA VAL A 398 -19.75 -7.09 -28.96
C VAL A 398 -21.04 -7.70 -28.40
N ALA A 399 -22.05 -6.87 -28.20
CA ALA A 399 -23.39 -7.31 -27.75
C ALA A 399 -24.23 -7.81 -28.88
N GLN A 400 -24.28 -7.05 -29.99
CA GLN A 400 -25.02 -7.38 -31.22
C GLN A 400 -24.49 -6.57 -32.38
N ILE A 401 -24.71 -7.06 -33.56
CA ILE A 401 -24.43 -6.36 -34.81
C ILE A 401 -25.77 -6.15 -35.53
N VAL A 402 -26.04 -4.92 -35.88
CA VAL A 402 -27.30 -4.55 -36.58
C VAL A 402 -26.94 -4.15 -38.00
N PRO A 403 -27.12 -5.04 -39.00
CA PRO A 403 -26.85 -4.73 -40.41
C PRO A 403 -27.91 -3.81 -40.99
N PHE A 404 -27.54 -2.99 -41.97
CA PHE A 404 -28.40 -2.09 -42.73
C PHE A 404 -28.22 -2.33 -44.23
N GLY A 405 -29.12 -1.82 -45.08
CA GLY A 405 -28.99 -1.91 -46.53
C GLY A 405 -28.98 -3.35 -47.09
N GLY A 406 -29.56 -4.30 -46.36
CA GLY A 406 -29.65 -5.71 -46.78
C GLY A 406 -28.33 -6.50 -46.62
N HIS A 407 -27.34 -5.97 -45.91
CA HIS A 407 -26.09 -6.67 -45.60
C HIS A 407 -26.29 -7.80 -44.57
N GLU A 408 -25.39 -8.79 -44.55
CA GLU A 408 -25.42 -9.88 -43.59
C GLU A 408 -24.52 -9.56 -42.36
N GLU A 409 -24.97 -9.95 -41.19
CA GLU A 409 -24.28 -9.72 -39.90
C GLU A 409 -22.84 -10.26 -39.91
N THR A 410 -22.64 -11.49 -40.35
CA THR A 410 -21.33 -12.16 -40.39
C THR A 410 -20.36 -11.50 -41.36
N GLU A 411 -20.86 -10.98 -42.49
CA GLU A 411 -20.05 -10.25 -43.46
C GLU A 411 -19.60 -8.90 -42.89
N MET A 412 -20.50 -8.19 -42.24
CA MET A 412 -20.20 -6.89 -41.61
C MET A 412 -19.20 -7.04 -40.43
N LEU A 413 -19.36 -8.09 -39.63
CA LEU A 413 -18.39 -8.37 -38.57
C LEU A 413 -17.00 -8.69 -39.13
N ARG A 414 -16.94 -9.52 -40.19
CA ARG A 414 -15.68 -9.87 -40.84
C ARG A 414 -14.97 -8.61 -41.42
N LEU A 415 -15.75 -7.75 -42.08
CA LEU A 415 -15.22 -6.50 -42.65
C LEU A 415 -14.73 -5.54 -41.57
N ALA A 416 -15.51 -5.36 -40.50
CA ALA A 416 -15.13 -4.52 -39.38
C ALA A 416 -13.86 -5.03 -38.69
N ALA A 417 -13.77 -6.34 -38.43
CA ALA A 417 -12.58 -6.95 -37.82
C ALA A 417 -11.32 -6.79 -38.67
N CYS A 418 -11.47 -6.91 -40.00
CA CYS A 418 -10.39 -6.72 -40.97
C CYS A 418 -9.80 -5.29 -40.92
N LEU A 419 -10.64 -4.27 -40.74
CA LEU A 419 -10.21 -2.87 -40.65
C LEU A 419 -9.60 -2.56 -39.26
N GLU A 420 -10.24 -3.06 -38.21
CA GLU A 420 -9.83 -2.76 -36.80
C GLU A 420 -8.57 -3.50 -36.35
N GLU A 421 -8.18 -4.61 -37.00
CA GLU A 421 -6.98 -5.39 -36.66
C GLU A 421 -5.69 -4.58 -36.77
N HIS A 422 -5.66 -3.55 -37.65
CA HIS A 422 -4.49 -2.74 -37.91
C HIS A 422 -4.23 -1.65 -36.86
N TYR A 423 -5.23 -1.29 -36.08
CA TYR A 423 -5.15 -0.25 -35.05
C TYR A 423 -5.75 -0.72 -33.73
N PRO A 424 -5.02 -1.58 -33.00
CA PRO A 424 -5.55 -2.22 -31.79
C PRO A 424 -5.84 -1.18 -30.68
N HIS A 425 -7.12 -1.03 -30.37
CA HIS A 425 -7.62 -0.36 -29.18
C HIS A 425 -8.73 -1.21 -28.55
N SER A 426 -9.23 -0.87 -27.39
CA SER A 426 -10.13 -1.73 -26.62
C SER A 426 -11.39 -2.16 -27.40
N MET A 427 -12.03 -1.24 -28.13
CA MET A 427 -13.21 -1.54 -28.95
C MET A 427 -12.84 -2.35 -30.19
N ALA A 428 -11.71 -2.04 -30.84
CA ALA A 428 -11.19 -2.81 -31.99
C ALA A 428 -10.96 -4.27 -31.60
N ASN A 429 -10.28 -4.48 -30.46
CA ASN A 429 -10.00 -5.81 -29.94
C ASN A 429 -11.30 -6.60 -29.71
N ALA A 430 -12.37 -5.97 -29.21
CA ALA A 430 -13.68 -6.62 -29.04
C ALA A 430 -14.27 -7.14 -30.34
N VAL A 431 -14.18 -6.33 -31.41
CA VAL A 431 -14.68 -6.71 -32.75
C VAL A 431 -13.83 -7.85 -33.32
N VAL A 432 -12.51 -7.76 -33.24
CA VAL A 432 -11.59 -8.79 -33.74
C VAL A 432 -11.75 -10.11 -32.96
N GLU A 433 -11.91 -10.05 -31.65
CA GLU A 433 -12.12 -11.24 -30.80
C GLU A 433 -13.46 -11.92 -31.15
N GLU A 434 -14.51 -11.13 -31.33
CA GLU A 434 -15.82 -11.71 -31.69
C GLU A 434 -15.77 -12.39 -33.06
N ALA A 435 -15.11 -11.78 -34.05
CA ALA A 435 -14.88 -12.42 -35.34
C ALA A 435 -14.07 -13.73 -35.21
N LYS A 436 -13.06 -13.75 -34.40
CA LYS A 436 -12.24 -14.97 -34.09
C LYS A 436 -13.09 -16.07 -33.43
N LYS A 437 -13.94 -15.71 -32.45
CA LYS A 437 -14.86 -16.67 -31.80
C LYS A 437 -15.83 -17.32 -32.74
N GLN A 438 -16.35 -16.56 -33.72
CA GLN A 438 -17.22 -17.06 -34.74
C GLN A 438 -16.47 -17.81 -35.87
N GLY A 439 -15.13 -17.92 -35.76
CA GLY A 439 -14.32 -18.64 -36.76
C GLY A 439 -14.18 -17.95 -38.09
N LEU A 440 -14.49 -16.65 -38.16
CA LEU A 440 -14.43 -15.87 -39.40
C LEU A 440 -12.95 -15.62 -39.72
N LYS A 441 -12.48 -16.28 -40.79
CA LYS A 441 -11.16 -16.01 -41.38
C LYS A 441 -11.30 -14.90 -42.40
N HIS A 442 -10.42 -13.95 -42.39
CA HIS A 442 -10.32 -12.94 -43.42
C HIS A 442 -9.02 -13.10 -44.20
N GLU A 443 -9.09 -12.88 -45.51
CA GLU A 443 -7.91 -12.56 -46.32
C GLU A 443 -7.85 -11.03 -46.43
N GLU A 444 -6.67 -10.42 -46.48
CA GLU A 444 -6.54 -8.97 -46.63
C GLU A 444 -7.04 -8.51 -47.98
N TYR A 445 -8.28 -7.96 -48.03
CA TYR A 445 -8.90 -7.45 -49.25
C TYR A 445 -8.88 -5.93 -49.39
N HIS A 446 -8.22 -5.23 -48.48
CA HIS A 446 -8.21 -3.77 -48.45
C HIS A 446 -6.89 -3.18 -48.99
N SER A 447 -6.99 -1.96 -49.48
CA SER A 447 -5.82 -1.11 -49.77
C SER A 447 -5.30 -0.48 -48.47
N GLN A 448 -4.36 0.42 -48.59
CA GLN A 448 -3.75 1.14 -47.46
C GLN A 448 -4.84 1.71 -46.54
N VAL A 449 -4.83 1.29 -45.27
CA VAL A 449 -5.73 1.75 -44.19
C VAL A 449 -5.24 3.12 -43.71
N GLN A 450 -6.13 4.11 -43.68
CA GLN A 450 -5.85 5.42 -43.10
C GLN A 450 -6.57 5.55 -41.76
N TYR A 451 -5.76 5.75 -40.71
CA TYR A 451 -6.28 6.02 -39.38
C TYR A 451 -6.47 7.53 -39.18
N VAL A 452 -7.66 7.95 -38.80
CA VAL A 452 -7.97 9.33 -38.41
C VAL A 452 -7.99 9.38 -36.90
N VAL A 453 -6.96 10.01 -36.30
CA VAL A 453 -6.76 10.03 -34.86
C VAL A 453 -8.02 10.47 -34.12
N ALA A 454 -8.44 9.67 -33.13
CA ALA A 454 -9.62 9.88 -32.28
C ALA A 454 -11.01 9.85 -33.00
N HIS A 455 -11.07 9.51 -34.30
CA HIS A 455 -12.33 9.55 -35.06
C HIS A 455 -12.71 8.20 -35.64
N GLY A 456 -11.81 7.51 -36.33
CA GLY A 456 -12.09 6.23 -36.98
C GLY A 456 -11.08 5.81 -38.03
N ILE A 457 -11.47 4.83 -38.83
CA ILE A 457 -10.64 4.22 -39.88
C ILE A 457 -11.34 4.40 -41.21
N SER A 458 -10.57 4.78 -42.23
CA SER A 458 -10.98 4.85 -43.62
C SER A 458 -10.13 3.93 -44.50
N SER A 459 -10.72 3.14 -45.37
CA SER A 459 -10.04 2.28 -46.34
C SER A 459 -10.83 2.09 -47.63
N MET A 460 -10.17 1.51 -48.63
CA MET A 460 -10.84 1.09 -49.89
C MET A 460 -10.89 -0.44 -49.92
N VAL A 461 -12.09 -0.99 -50.00
CA VAL A 461 -12.35 -2.43 -50.12
C VAL A 461 -13.12 -2.67 -51.42
N GLU A 462 -12.61 -3.50 -52.31
CA GLU A 462 -13.18 -3.80 -53.60
C GLU A 462 -13.56 -2.54 -54.45
N GLY A 463 -12.79 -1.47 -54.32
CA GLY A 463 -13.04 -0.21 -55.02
C GLY A 463 -14.11 0.68 -54.40
N LYS A 464 -14.68 0.32 -53.26
CA LYS A 464 -15.62 1.12 -52.48
C LYS A 464 -14.92 1.72 -51.24
N LYS A 465 -15.25 2.95 -50.89
CA LYS A 465 -14.79 3.57 -49.66
C LYS A 465 -15.53 2.95 -48.48
N VAL A 466 -14.81 2.44 -47.52
CA VAL A 466 -15.34 1.86 -46.28
C VAL A 466 -14.81 2.68 -45.07
N LEU A 467 -15.72 3.01 -44.17
CA LEU A 467 -15.46 3.79 -42.97
C LEU A 467 -15.95 3.03 -41.76
N ILE A 468 -15.15 3.02 -40.69
CA ILE A 468 -15.58 2.51 -39.40
C ILE A 468 -15.14 3.51 -38.31
N GLY A 469 -16.06 3.89 -37.41
CA GLY A 469 -15.77 4.85 -36.37
C GLY A 469 -16.95 5.39 -35.60
N SER A 470 -16.77 6.55 -34.97
CA SER A 470 -17.79 7.23 -34.18
C SER A 470 -18.88 7.85 -35.05
N ALA A 471 -20.04 8.20 -34.44
CA ALA A 471 -21.13 8.89 -35.14
C ALA A 471 -20.67 10.21 -35.78
N HIS A 472 -19.88 11.00 -35.04
CA HIS A 472 -19.34 12.27 -35.51
C HIS A 472 -18.52 12.06 -36.79
N PHE A 473 -17.55 11.13 -36.76
CA PHE A 473 -16.71 10.82 -37.90
C PHE A 473 -17.50 10.37 -39.12
N VAL A 474 -18.42 9.44 -38.91
CA VAL A 474 -19.14 8.80 -40.02
C VAL A 474 -20.20 9.73 -40.61
N PHE A 475 -21.03 10.42 -39.79
CA PHE A 475 -22.14 11.22 -40.25
C PHE A 475 -21.84 12.71 -40.43
N GLU A 476 -20.98 13.31 -39.60
CA GLU A 476 -20.69 14.75 -39.68
C GLU A 476 -19.46 15.04 -40.54
N ASP A 477 -18.35 14.34 -40.31
CA ASP A 477 -17.11 14.58 -41.07
C ASP A 477 -17.15 14.00 -42.47
N GLU A 478 -17.64 12.75 -42.61
CA GLU A 478 -17.64 12.00 -43.87
C GLU A 478 -19.02 12.01 -44.61
N GLY A 479 -20.06 12.55 -43.97
CA GLY A 479 -21.37 12.80 -44.56
C GLY A 479 -22.15 11.56 -44.98
N CYS A 480 -21.91 10.41 -44.34
CA CYS A 480 -22.63 9.19 -44.66
C CYS A 480 -24.13 9.29 -44.32
N THR A 481 -24.96 8.59 -45.08
CA THR A 481 -26.42 8.61 -44.93
C THR A 481 -26.96 7.31 -44.37
N ILE A 482 -28.09 7.41 -43.68
CA ILE A 482 -28.83 6.24 -43.18
C ILE A 482 -29.89 5.92 -44.25
N PRO A 483 -30.08 4.63 -44.68
CA PRO A 483 -31.12 4.24 -45.57
C PRO A 483 -32.49 4.71 -45.10
N GLU A 484 -33.27 5.40 -45.96
CA GLU A 484 -34.54 6.04 -45.57
C GLU A 484 -35.58 5.07 -45.02
N ASP A 485 -35.63 3.87 -45.55
CA ASP A 485 -36.54 2.78 -45.17
C ASP A 485 -36.14 2.09 -43.85
N GLU A 486 -34.92 2.29 -43.36
CA GLU A 486 -34.40 1.69 -42.11
C GLU A 486 -34.19 2.72 -40.97
N ARG A 487 -34.73 3.93 -41.11
CA ARG A 487 -34.60 4.98 -40.11
C ARG A 487 -35.19 4.59 -38.74
N GLU A 488 -36.33 3.95 -38.71
CA GLU A 488 -36.96 3.44 -37.48
C GLU A 488 -36.06 2.40 -36.78
N LYS A 489 -35.39 1.54 -37.56
CA LYS A 489 -34.45 0.55 -37.06
C LYS A 489 -33.23 1.22 -36.40
N PHE A 490 -32.71 2.29 -37.02
CA PHE A 490 -31.61 3.07 -36.46
C PHE A 490 -32.02 3.77 -35.16
N ASP A 491 -33.19 4.39 -35.12
CA ASP A 491 -33.69 5.10 -33.94
C ASP A 491 -34.02 4.14 -32.75
N SER A 492 -34.27 2.85 -33.09
CA SER A 492 -34.54 1.79 -32.09
C SER A 492 -33.27 1.10 -31.55
N LEU A 493 -32.06 1.52 -31.95
CA LEU A 493 -30.84 0.93 -31.46
C LEU A 493 -30.74 1.03 -29.91
N PRO A 494 -30.27 -0.02 -29.25
CA PRO A 494 -30.18 -0.05 -27.78
C PRO A 494 -29.26 1.05 -27.24
N ALA A 495 -29.84 1.98 -26.47
CA ALA A 495 -29.16 3.15 -25.99
C ALA A 495 -28.10 2.86 -24.91
N GLN A 496 -28.14 1.65 -24.31
CA GLN A 496 -27.19 1.20 -23.27
C GLN A 496 -25.81 0.83 -23.82
N TYR A 497 -25.69 0.63 -25.15
CA TYR A 497 -24.42 0.23 -25.76
C TYR A 497 -23.70 1.41 -26.41
N SER A 498 -22.39 1.32 -26.49
CA SER A 498 -21.59 2.17 -27.36
C SER A 498 -21.71 1.66 -28.80
N HIS A 499 -21.89 2.58 -29.73
CA HIS A 499 -22.10 2.25 -31.12
C HIS A 499 -20.86 2.55 -31.95
N LEU A 500 -20.40 1.56 -32.73
CA LEU A 500 -19.38 1.70 -33.75
C LEU A 500 -20.06 1.55 -35.11
N TYR A 501 -19.95 2.58 -35.95
CA TYR A 501 -20.66 2.68 -37.20
C TYR A 501 -19.77 2.24 -38.37
N LEU A 502 -20.27 1.31 -39.19
CA LEU A 502 -19.63 0.82 -40.41
C LEU A 502 -20.41 1.31 -41.62
N CYS A 503 -19.74 2.07 -42.51
CA CYS A 503 -20.33 2.60 -43.71
C CYS A 503 -19.61 2.11 -44.96
N ILE A 504 -20.33 1.85 -46.00
CA ILE A 504 -19.82 1.40 -47.33
C ILE A 504 -20.35 2.33 -48.39
N ALA A 505 -19.47 2.92 -49.20
CA ALA A 505 -19.79 3.82 -50.32
C ALA A 505 -20.70 5.01 -49.94
N GLY A 506 -20.60 5.51 -48.71
CA GLY A 506 -21.36 6.65 -48.21
C GLY A 506 -22.71 6.32 -47.58
N GLU A 507 -23.06 5.05 -47.44
CA GLU A 507 -24.29 4.59 -46.76
C GLU A 507 -23.95 3.73 -45.55
N LEU A 508 -24.80 3.79 -44.51
CA LEU A 508 -24.66 2.98 -43.30
C LEU A 508 -24.90 1.51 -43.64
N ALA A 509 -23.90 0.65 -43.40
CA ALA A 509 -23.97 -0.79 -43.69
C ALA A 509 -24.19 -1.63 -42.42
N ALA A 510 -23.65 -1.21 -41.25
CA ALA A 510 -23.92 -1.87 -39.98
C ALA A 510 -23.63 -0.93 -38.78
N VAL A 511 -24.26 -1.24 -37.66
CA VAL A 511 -23.91 -0.69 -36.34
C VAL A 511 -23.53 -1.85 -35.45
N ILE A 512 -22.28 -1.78 -34.92
CA ILE A 512 -21.76 -2.75 -33.97
C ILE A 512 -21.99 -2.17 -32.58
N CYS A 513 -22.84 -2.83 -31.81
CA CYS A 513 -23.15 -2.46 -30.43
C CYS A 513 -22.13 -3.09 -29.49
N ILE A 514 -21.38 -2.27 -28.79
CA ILE A 514 -20.30 -2.69 -27.86
C ILE A 514 -20.69 -2.29 -26.47
N PHE A 515 -20.46 -3.16 -25.50
CA PHE A 515 -20.60 -2.86 -24.08
C PHE A 515 -19.36 -3.31 -23.30
N ASP A 516 -19.07 -2.61 -22.24
CA ASP A 516 -18.03 -2.99 -21.27
C ASP A 516 -18.75 -3.59 -20.05
N PRO A 517 -18.55 -4.88 -19.75
CA PRO A 517 -19.29 -5.56 -18.70
C PRO A 517 -19.03 -4.90 -17.33
N LEU A 518 -20.13 -4.62 -16.63
CA LEU A 518 -20.03 -4.18 -15.23
C LEU A 518 -19.49 -5.31 -14.36
N ARG A 519 -18.72 -4.93 -13.34
CA ARG A 519 -18.31 -5.87 -12.31
C ARG A 519 -19.54 -6.37 -11.56
N THR A 520 -19.62 -7.67 -11.37
CA THR A 520 -20.79 -8.32 -10.76
C THR A 520 -21.07 -7.83 -9.34
N GLU A 521 -20.02 -7.43 -8.63
CA GLU A 521 -20.06 -6.94 -7.24
C GLU A 521 -20.29 -5.42 -7.14
N ALA A 522 -20.27 -4.65 -8.24
CA ALA A 522 -20.26 -3.18 -8.21
C ALA A 522 -21.43 -2.59 -7.39
N LYS A 523 -22.65 -3.07 -7.66
CA LYS A 523 -23.85 -2.63 -6.94
C LYS A 523 -23.79 -2.90 -5.42
N ASP A 524 -23.33 -4.09 -5.06
CA ASP A 524 -23.26 -4.49 -3.64
C ASP A 524 -22.12 -3.78 -2.93
N ALA A 525 -21.00 -3.51 -3.61
CA ALA A 525 -19.89 -2.71 -3.08
C ALA A 525 -20.32 -1.25 -2.83
N ILE A 526 -21.06 -0.62 -3.75
CA ILE A 526 -21.59 0.74 -3.56
C ILE A 526 -22.55 0.78 -2.37
N ARG A 527 -23.46 -0.20 -2.26
CA ARG A 527 -24.36 -0.30 -1.11
C ARG A 527 -23.60 -0.47 0.20
N ALA A 528 -22.53 -1.27 0.20
CA ALA A 528 -21.68 -1.48 1.38
C ALA A 528 -20.89 -0.22 1.76
N LEU A 529 -20.45 0.61 0.79
CA LEU A 529 -19.82 1.90 1.04
C LEU A 529 -20.80 2.87 1.72
N HIS A 530 -22.05 2.94 1.27
CA HIS A 530 -23.10 3.72 1.95
C HIS A 530 -23.33 3.23 3.38
N ALA A 531 -23.36 1.90 3.60
CA ALA A 531 -23.49 1.32 4.95
C ALA A 531 -22.28 1.65 5.85
N CYS A 532 -21.10 1.94 5.27
CA CYS A 532 -19.93 2.45 5.96
C CYS A 532 -19.89 3.99 6.09
N GLY A 533 -21.03 4.70 5.86
CA GLY A 533 -21.15 6.13 6.11
C GLY A 533 -20.70 7.03 4.97
N ILE A 534 -20.50 6.53 3.76
CA ILE A 534 -20.34 7.35 2.55
C ILE A 534 -21.72 7.94 2.21
N SER A 535 -21.82 9.27 2.18
CA SER A 535 -23.08 9.96 1.96
C SER A 535 -23.38 10.21 0.49
N LYS A 536 -22.36 10.21 -0.37
CA LYS A 536 -22.48 10.51 -1.79
C LYS A 536 -21.53 9.65 -2.62
N VAL A 537 -22.07 8.92 -3.58
CA VAL A 537 -21.33 8.15 -4.58
C VAL A 537 -21.63 8.72 -5.97
N VAL A 538 -20.58 9.10 -6.69
CA VAL A 538 -20.66 9.76 -7.99
C VAL A 538 -19.96 8.89 -9.04
N MET A 539 -20.55 8.72 -10.21
CA MET A 539 -19.91 8.12 -11.37
C MET A 539 -19.56 9.19 -12.40
N MET A 540 -18.35 9.14 -12.94
CA MET A 540 -17.90 9.98 -14.04
C MET A 540 -17.45 9.13 -15.21
N THR A 541 -17.82 9.53 -16.44
CA THR A 541 -17.48 8.81 -17.66
C THR A 541 -17.39 9.73 -18.87
N GLY A 542 -16.53 9.39 -19.82
CA GLY A 542 -16.51 10.01 -21.15
C GLY A 542 -17.63 9.53 -22.08
N ASP A 543 -18.41 8.53 -21.68
CA ASP A 543 -19.53 8.02 -22.49
C ASP A 543 -20.65 9.04 -22.64
N ASN A 544 -21.49 8.83 -23.65
CA ASN A 544 -22.70 9.62 -23.85
C ASN A 544 -23.67 9.48 -22.66
N ARG A 545 -24.53 10.49 -22.51
CA ARG A 545 -25.45 10.60 -21.37
C ARG A 545 -26.43 9.42 -21.24
N ARG A 546 -26.83 8.79 -22.35
CA ARG A 546 -27.80 7.66 -22.34
C ARG A 546 -27.14 6.40 -21.74
N THR A 547 -25.95 6.05 -22.21
CA THR A 547 -25.19 4.91 -21.69
C THR A 547 -24.84 5.14 -20.21
N ALA A 548 -24.38 6.34 -19.85
CA ALA A 548 -24.04 6.68 -18.48
C ALA A 548 -25.25 6.57 -17.53
N ALA A 549 -26.43 7.02 -17.95
CA ALA A 549 -27.65 6.93 -17.15
C ALA A 549 -28.05 5.47 -16.88
N SER A 550 -27.98 4.60 -17.90
CA SER A 550 -28.29 3.18 -17.73
C SER A 550 -27.36 2.48 -16.75
N VAL A 551 -26.06 2.75 -16.85
CA VAL A 551 -25.06 2.19 -15.92
C VAL A 551 -25.27 2.73 -14.50
N ALA A 552 -25.51 4.03 -14.35
CA ALA A 552 -25.74 4.66 -13.05
C ALA A 552 -26.94 4.06 -12.31
N GLU A 553 -28.05 3.80 -13.03
CA GLU A 553 -29.23 3.14 -12.47
C GLU A 553 -28.94 1.69 -12.05
N GLU A 554 -28.18 0.95 -12.87
CA GLU A 554 -27.85 -0.45 -12.62
C GLU A 554 -26.97 -0.61 -11.37
N VAL A 555 -25.92 0.23 -11.24
CA VAL A 555 -24.99 0.15 -10.10
C VAL A 555 -25.50 0.87 -8.86
N GLY A 556 -26.43 1.83 -9.01
CA GLY A 556 -27.08 2.52 -7.91
C GLY A 556 -26.23 3.64 -7.29
N VAL A 557 -25.56 4.44 -8.14
CA VAL A 557 -24.85 5.67 -7.70
C VAL A 557 -25.85 6.82 -7.51
N ASP A 558 -25.50 7.82 -6.67
CA ASP A 558 -26.37 8.95 -6.34
C ASP A 558 -26.40 10.00 -7.47
N GLU A 559 -25.26 10.23 -8.11
CA GLU A 559 -25.11 11.17 -9.22
C GLU A 559 -24.20 10.58 -10.31
N PHE A 560 -24.43 11.00 -11.55
CA PHE A 560 -23.50 10.68 -12.63
C PHE A 560 -23.24 11.90 -13.53
N TYR A 561 -22.06 11.91 -14.12
CA TYR A 561 -21.62 12.89 -15.11
C TYR A 561 -21.11 12.17 -16.35
N ALA A 562 -21.69 12.51 -17.50
CA ALA A 562 -21.39 11.95 -18.80
C ALA A 562 -20.60 12.95 -19.65
N GLU A 563 -19.89 12.45 -20.67
CA GLU A 563 -19.10 13.26 -21.62
C GLU A 563 -18.06 14.13 -20.93
N VAL A 564 -17.46 13.60 -19.84
CA VAL A 564 -16.54 14.31 -18.97
C VAL A 564 -15.09 14.10 -19.42
N LEU A 565 -14.37 15.19 -19.59
CA LEU A 565 -12.93 15.16 -19.86
C LEU A 565 -12.13 14.96 -18.54
N PRO A 566 -10.88 14.49 -18.58
CA PRO A 566 -10.04 14.31 -17.40
C PRO A 566 -9.90 15.58 -16.53
N GLU A 567 -9.86 16.75 -17.17
CA GLU A 567 -9.75 18.05 -16.50
C GLU A 567 -11.03 18.42 -15.75
N ASP A 568 -12.21 18.05 -16.27
CA ASP A 568 -13.50 18.28 -15.64
C ASP A 568 -13.68 17.44 -14.38
N LYS A 569 -13.12 16.20 -14.38
CA LYS A 569 -13.10 15.34 -13.18
C LYS A 569 -12.34 16.02 -12.04
N ALA A 570 -11.16 16.57 -12.31
CA ALA A 570 -10.37 17.32 -11.33
C ALA A 570 -11.08 18.59 -10.86
N ALA A 571 -11.75 19.31 -11.78
CA ALA A 571 -12.53 20.50 -11.44
C ALA A 571 -13.73 20.19 -10.53
N PHE A 572 -14.41 19.07 -10.77
CA PHE A 572 -15.46 18.57 -9.88
C PHE A 572 -14.95 18.31 -8.47
N ILE A 573 -13.83 17.58 -8.34
CA ILE A 573 -13.23 17.26 -7.04
C ILE A 573 -12.87 18.54 -6.30
N ARG A 574 -12.23 19.51 -6.96
CA ARG A 574 -11.92 20.83 -6.36
C ARG A 574 -13.18 21.52 -5.83
N ARG A 575 -14.28 21.47 -6.57
CA ARG A 575 -15.56 22.07 -6.15
C ARG A 575 -16.14 21.39 -4.92
N GLU A 576 -16.14 20.06 -4.86
CA GLU A 576 -16.62 19.32 -3.69
C GLU A 576 -15.75 19.58 -2.45
N LYS A 577 -14.41 19.61 -2.61
CA LYS A 577 -13.48 19.99 -1.53
C LYS A 577 -13.68 21.42 -1.05
N ALA A 578 -13.92 22.38 -1.96
CA ALA A 578 -14.23 23.77 -1.60
C ALA A 578 -15.56 23.87 -0.83
N ALA A 579 -16.49 22.95 -1.04
CA ALA A 579 -17.73 22.83 -0.25
C ALA A 579 -17.51 22.16 1.13
N GLY A 580 -16.26 21.82 1.49
CA GLY A 580 -15.89 21.24 2.78
C GLY A 580 -16.03 19.71 2.85
N ARG A 581 -16.21 19.04 1.73
CA ARG A 581 -16.31 17.57 1.65
C ARG A 581 -14.93 16.92 1.56
N THR A 582 -14.83 15.72 2.09
CA THR A 582 -13.64 14.87 1.94
C THR A 582 -13.90 13.88 0.81
N VAL A 583 -13.14 13.99 -0.28
CA VAL A 583 -13.38 13.29 -1.54
C VAL A 583 -12.33 12.23 -1.79
N ILE A 584 -12.78 11.01 -2.09
CA ILE A 584 -11.94 9.94 -2.63
C ILE A 584 -12.24 9.81 -4.12
N MET A 585 -11.21 9.78 -4.95
CA MET A 585 -11.31 9.44 -6.37
C MET A 585 -10.82 8.02 -6.59
N ILE A 586 -11.60 7.23 -7.35
CA ILE A 586 -11.28 5.84 -7.70
C ILE A 586 -11.27 5.72 -9.21
N GLY A 587 -10.15 5.26 -9.76
CA GLY A 587 -9.94 5.13 -11.19
C GLY A 587 -8.91 4.07 -11.56
N ASP A 588 -8.65 3.90 -12.85
CA ASP A 588 -7.63 2.99 -13.39
C ASP A 588 -6.22 3.60 -13.39
N GLY A 589 -6.12 4.91 -13.19
CA GLY A 589 -4.88 5.66 -13.02
C GLY A 589 -4.22 6.17 -14.31
N VAL A 590 -4.64 5.74 -15.48
CA VAL A 590 -4.04 6.20 -16.75
C VAL A 590 -4.63 7.55 -17.16
N ASN A 591 -5.95 7.61 -17.30
CA ASN A 591 -6.67 8.83 -17.74
C ASN A 591 -7.07 9.75 -16.58
N ASP A 592 -7.09 9.22 -15.36
CA ASP A 592 -7.62 9.90 -14.17
C ASP A 592 -6.55 10.57 -13.31
N SER A 593 -5.29 10.59 -13.77
CA SER A 593 -4.16 11.14 -13.02
C SER A 593 -4.40 12.52 -12.40
N PRO A 594 -4.97 13.51 -13.12
CA PRO A 594 -5.26 14.82 -12.54
C PRO A 594 -6.31 14.74 -11.42
N ALA A 595 -7.33 13.90 -11.59
CA ALA A 595 -8.41 13.74 -10.62
C ALA A 595 -7.94 12.97 -9.37
N LEU A 596 -7.13 11.91 -9.55
CA LEU A 596 -6.53 11.15 -8.46
C LEU A 596 -5.63 12.04 -7.58
N SER A 597 -4.80 12.89 -8.22
CA SER A 597 -3.91 13.82 -7.49
C SER A 597 -4.66 14.94 -6.78
N GLU A 598 -5.81 15.38 -7.28
CA GLU A 598 -6.60 16.46 -6.68
C GLU A 598 -7.42 15.98 -5.48
N ALA A 599 -7.77 14.69 -5.39
CA ALA A 599 -8.57 14.11 -4.32
C ALA A 599 -7.85 14.18 -2.95
N ASP A 600 -8.59 14.00 -1.85
CA ASP A 600 -7.99 13.85 -0.53
C ASP A 600 -7.28 12.49 -0.39
N ALA A 601 -7.75 11.48 -1.14
CA ALA A 601 -7.03 10.25 -1.43
C ALA A 601 -7.42 9.74 -2.82
N GLY A 602 -6.43 9.57 -3.68
CA GLY A 602 -6.56 8.91 -4.98
C GLY A 602 -6.34 7.41 -4.84
N VAL A 603 -7.32 6.61 -5.27
CA VAL A 603 -7.28 5.14 -5.22
C VAL A 603 -7.25 4.57 -6.63
N ALA A 604 -6.20 3.85 -6.98
CA ALA A 604 -6.13 3.13 -8.23
C ALA A 604 -6.51 1.66 -8.02
N ILE A 605 -7.45 1.18 -8.86
CA ILE A 605 -7.76 -0.25 -8.96
C ILE A 605 -7.07 -0.74 -10.23
N SER A 606 -5.99 -1.50 -10.07
CA SER A 606 -5.25 -1.98 -11.23
C SER A 606 -4.49 -3.26 -10.94
N THR A 607 -4.73 -4.25 -11.75
CA THR A 607 -3.95 -5.49 -11.80
C THR A 607 -2.69 -5.37 -12.65
N GLY A 608 -2.53 -4.29 -13.45
CA GLY A 608 -1.46 -4.21 -14.45
C GLY A 608 -0.73 -2.89 -14.65
N ALA A 609 -1.39 -1.72 -14.54
CA ALA A 609 -0.75 -0.46 -14.93
C ALA A 609 0.19 0.09 -13.86
N ALA A 610 1.49 0.15 -14.18
CA ALA A 610 2.51 0.70 -13.29
C ALA A 610 2.33 2.21 -13.05
N ILE A 611 1.81 2.94 -14.03
CA ILE A 611 1.49 4.38 -13.93
C ILE A 611 0.49 4.66 -12.82
N ALA A 612 -0.55 3.82 -12.71
CA ALA A 612 -1.56 3.96 -11.66
C ALA A 612 -0.95 3.88 -10.25
N ARG A 613 0.01 2.97 -10.05
CA ARG A 613 0.70 2.79 -8.77
C ARG A 613 1.58 3.98 -8.40
N GLU A 614 2.17 4.64 -9.39
CA GLU A 614 3.04 5.79 -9.15
C GLU A 614 2.23 7.02 -8.75
N ILE A 615 1.11 7.28 -9.38
CA ILE A 615 0.32 8.50 -9.20
C ILE A 615 -0.65 8.39 -8.02
N ALA A 616 -1.33 7.25 -7.86
CA ALA A 616 -2.33 7.09 -6.80
C ALA A 616 -1.69 7.01 -5.41
N ASP A 617 -2.39 7.53 -4.42
CA ASP A 617 -2.01 7.49 -3.00
C ASP A 617 -2.23 6.10 -2.39
N ILE A 618 -3.20 5.38 -2.92
CA ILE A 618 -3.58 4.02 -2.52
C ILE A 618 -3.76 3.18 -3.78
N THR A 619 -3.23 1.98 -3.79
CA THR A 619 -3.38 1.04 -4.90
C THR A 619 -4.00 -0.25 -4.42
N ILE A 620 -5.03 -0.72 -5.11
CA ILE A 620 -5.69 -2.00 -4.86
C ILE A 620 -5.32 -2.95 -6.01
N ALA A 621 -4.47 -3.94 -5.70
CA ALA A 621 -4.03 -4.96 -6.65
C ALA A 621 -4.97 -6.19 -6.61
N SER A 622 -6.26 -5.94 -6.66
CA SER A 622 -7.33 -6.94 -6.64
C SER A 622 -8.40 -6.55 -7.65
N GLU A 623 -9.07 -7.52 -8.21
CA GLU A 623 -10.22 -7.29 -9.09
C GLU A 623 -11.54 -7.10 -8.30
N ASP A 624 -11.52 -7.29 -6.99
CA ASP A 624 -12.71 -7.22 -6.13
C ASP A 624 -12.90 -5.82 -5.56
N LEU A 625 -14.00 -5.16 -5.91
CA LEU A 625 -14.37 -3.83 -5.38
C LEU A 625 -14.64 -3.84 -3.86
N PHE A 626 -14.91 -5.00 -3.24
CA PHE A 626 -15.08 -5.09 -1.79
C PHE A 626 -13.81 -4.75 -1.01
N GLU A 627 -12.64 -4.73 -1.65
CA GLU A 627 -11.42 -4.25 -1.00
C GLU A 627 -11.46 -2.74 -0.69
N LEU A 628 -12.27 -1.95 -1.39
CA LEU A 628 -12.57 -0.56 -1.01
C LEU A 628 -13.33 -0.48 0.33
N VAL A 629 -14.29 -1.38 0.52
CA VAL A 629 -15.04 -1.47 1.79
C VAL A 629 -14.11 -1.93 2.91
N THR A 630 -13.22 -2.87 2.62
CA THR A 630 -12.19 -3.35 3.55
C THR A 630 -11.24 -2.21 3.93
N LEU A 631 -10.77 -1.44 2.96
CA LEU A 631 -9.94 -0.24 3.18
C LEU A 631 -10.65 0.77 4.10
N ARG A 632 -11.93 1.06 3.82
CA ARG A 632 -12.75 1.95 4.66
C ARG A 632 -12.83 1.46 6.10
N ARG A 633 -13.14 0.20 6.32
CA ARG A 633 -13.24 -0.42 7.66
C ARG A 633 -11.91 -0.39 8.41
N ILE A 634 -10.78 -0.70 7.75
CA ILE A 634 -9.45 -0.61 8.34
C ILE A 634 -9.17 0.84 8.78
N SER A 635 -9.48 1.80 7.92
CA SER A 635 -9.25 3.22 8.15
C SER A 635 -10.07 3.75 9.34
N GLU A 636 -11.33 3.40 9.45
CA GLU A 636 -12.20 3.74 10.59
C GLU A 636 -11.74 3.07 11.89
N ALA A 637 -11.37 1.79 11.83
CA ALA A 637 -10.85 1.07 12.99
C ALA A 637 -9.53 1.65 13.48
N LEU A 638 -8.65 2.10 12.56
CA LEU A 638 -7.42 2.84 12.87
C LEU A 638 -7.73 4.13 13.64
N MET A 639 -8.62 4.97 13.11
CA MET A 639 -8.99 6.23 13.77
C MET A 639 -9.61 5.98 15.15
N GLY A 640 -10.45 4.96 15.27
CA GLY A 640 -11.00 4.49 16.54
C GLY A 640 -9.91 4.04 17.52
N ARG A 641 -8.88 3.31 17.06
CA ARG A 641 -7.73 2.89 17.87
C ARG A 641 -6.91 4.09 18.33
N ILE A 642 -6.60 5.02 17.44
CA ILE A 642 -5.87 6.26 17.75
C ILE A 642 -6.59 7.03 18.87
N HIS A 643 -7.90 7.24 18.76
CA HIS A 643 -8.68 7.95 19.78
C HIS A 643 -8.73 7.21 21.12
N ARG A 644 -8.87 5.86 21.12
CA ARG A 644 -8.83 5.06 22.34
C ARG A 644 -7.47 5.11 23.02
N ASN A 645 -6.39 4.95 22.25
CA ASN A 645 -5.02 5.05 22.76
C ASN A 645 -4.78 6.41 23.40
N TYR A 646 -5.17 7.49 22.73
CA TYR A 646 -5.06 8.86 23.24
C TYR A 646 -5.76 9.01 24.60
N ARG A 647 -7.04 8.63 24.69
CA ARG A 647 -7.80 8.72 25.95
C ARG A 647 -7.18 7.91 27.07
N PHE A 648 -6.70 6.70 26.76
CA PHE A 648 -6.06 5.85 27.76
C PHE A 648 -4.73 6.45 28.23
N ILE A 649 -3.86 6.92 27.33
CA ILE A 649 -2.56 7.53 27.67
C ILE A 649 -2.77 8.74 28.59
N VAL A 650 -3.67 9.64 28.21
CA VAL A 650 -3.94 10.84 28.99
C VAL A 650 -4.53 10.48 30.36
N GLY A 651 -5.54 9.62 30.41
CA GLY A 651 -6.19 9.24 31.67
C GLY A 651 -5.27 8.46 32.62
N PHE A 652 -4.50 7.50 32.10
CA PHE A 652 -3.58 6.70 32.88
C PHE A 652 -2.42 7.52 33.45
N ASN A 653 -1.78 8.34 32.62
CA ASN A 653 -0.68 9.21 33.07
C ASN A 653 -1.15 10.28 34.07
N LEU A 654 -2.32 10.86 33.86
CA LEU A 654 -2.93 11.77 34.86
C LEU A 654 -3.14 11.06 36.19
N GLY A 655 -3.64 9.82 36.17
CA GLY A 655 -3.79 8.97 37.36
C GLY A 655 -2.45 8.75 38.10
N LEU A 656 -1.38 8.41 37.34
CA LEU A 656 -0.04 8.24 37.91
C LEU A 656 0.47 9.54 38.58
N ILE A 657 0.25 10.70 37.97
CA ILE A 657 0.60 11.99 38.52
C ILE A 657 -0.16 12.24 39.84
N VAL A 658 -1.46 12.04 39.86
CA VAL A 658 -2.29 12.23 41.06
C VAL A 658 -1.83 11.33 42.20
N PHE A 659 -1.60 10.03 41.94
CA PHE A 659 -1.10 9.10 42.96
C PHE A 659 0.33 9.43 43.43
N GLY A 660 1.18 9.93 42.53
CA GLY A 660 2.52 10.39 42.85
C GLY A 660 2.50 11.63 43.76
N VAL A 661 1.67 12.64 43.47
CA VAL A 661 1.49 13.84 44.29
C VAL A 661 0.86 13.50 45.65
N ALA A 662 -0.10 12.56 45.64
CA ALA A 662 -0.64 12.05 46.92
C ALA A 662 0.40 11.31 47.77
N GLY A 663 1.55 10.90 47.19
CA GLY A 663 2.61 10.18 47.90
C GLY A 663 2.36 8.67 47.99
N LEU A 664 1.39 8.16 47.24
CA LEU A 664 1.05 6.73 47.19
C LEU A 664 1.99 5.94 46.27
N LEU A 665 2.58 6.60 45.26
CA LEU A 665 3.52 6.00 44.32
C LEU A 665 4.90 6.69 44.37
N PRO A 666 5.98 5.95 44.60
CA PRO A 666 7.34 6.47 44.45
C PRO A 666 7.67 6.80 42.99
N PRO A 667 8.60 7.74 42.71
CA PRO A 667 8.95 8.12 41.33
C PRO A 667 9.39 6.97 40.44
N THR A 668 10.14 6.01 40.97
CA THR A 668 10.61 4.82 40.28
C THR A 668 9.47 3.89 39.86
N THR A 669 8.46 3.73 40.73
CA THR A 669 7.26 2.93 40.46
C THR A 669 6.39 3.63 39.41
N SER A 670 6.24 4.95 39.51
CA SER A 670 5.52 5.74 38.49
C SER A 670 6.18 5.61 37.11
N ALA A 671 7.52 5.72 37.05
CA ALA A 671 8.27 5.52 35.80
C ALA A 671 8.12 4.09 35.24
N LEU A 672 8.17 3.06 36.11
CA LEU A 672 7.97 1.66 35.71
C LEU A 672 6.59 1.43 35.10
N LEU A 673 5.55 1.90 35.79
CA LEU A 673 4.14 1.76 35.32
C LEU A 673 3.92 2.55 34.04
N HIS A 674 4.50 3.75 33.91
CA HIS A 674 4.46 4.54 32.70
C HIS A 674 5.08 3.77 31.52
N ASN A 675 6.31 3.27 31.66
CA ASN A 675 6.99 2.50 30.59
C ASN A 675 6.23 1.20 30.26
N ALA A 676 5.70 0.49 31.27
CA ALA A 676 4.90 -0.70 31.06
C ALA A 676 3.61 -0.40 30.28
N SER A 677 2.93 0.70 30.60
CA SER A 677 1.72 1.13 29.89
C SER A 677 2.03 1.52 28.44
N THR A 678 3.13 2.26 28.22
CA THR A 678 3.59 2.63 26.86
C THR A 678 3.88 1.39 26.02
N LEU A 679 4.60 0.42 26.59
CA LEU A 679 4.85 -0.85 25.90
C LEU A 679 3.56 -1.62 25.60
N ALA A 680 2.65 -1.73 26.58
CA ALA A 680 1.37 -2.44 26.40
C ALA A 680 0.52 -1.81 25.29
N ILE A 681 0.44 -0.46 25.24
CA ILE A 681 -0.30 0.27 24.20
C ILE A 681 0.37 0.06 22.84
N SER A 682 1.68 0.12 22.77
CA SER A 682 2.45 -0.08 21.55
C SER A 682 2.26 -1.50 21.00
N LEU A 683 2.37 -2.52 21.85
CA LEU A 683 2.11 -3.92 21.47
C LEU A 683 0.66 -4.12 20.99
N LYS A 684 -0.31 -3.52 21.68
CA LYS A 684 -1.71 -3.54 21.24
C LYS A 684 -1.90 -2.83 19.91
N SER A 685 -1.15 -1.74 19.66
CA SER A 685 -1.20 -1.01 18.38
C SER A 685 -0.64 -1.81 17.21
N MET A 686 0.22 -2.80 17.46
CA MET A 686 0.75 -3.72 16.44
C MET A 686 -0.22 -4.84 16.04
N THR A 687 -1.31 -5.05 16.77
CA THR A 687 -2.30 -6.09 16.44
C THR A 687 -3.19 -5.67 15.27
N ASN A 688 -3.79 -6.62 14.58
CA ASN A 688 -4.76 -6.36 13.52
C ASN A 688 -5.93 -5.51 14.02
N LEU A 689 -6.52 -4.74 13.12
CA LEU A 689 -7.64 -3.82 13.37
C LEU A 689 -8.98 -4.52 13.20
N LEU A 690 -9.07 -5.36 12.16
CA LEU A 690 -10.24 -6.16 11.87
C LEU A 690 -10.15 -7.54 12.54
N PRO A 691 -11.27 -8.17 12.89
CA PRO A 691 -11.28 -9.55 13.34
C PRO A 691 -10.82 -10.50 12.24
N ASP A 692 -10.14 -11.60 12.61
CA ASP A 692 -9.67 -12.59 11.64
C ASP A 692 -10.81 -13.11 10.75
N LYS A 693 -10.55 -13.27 9.44
CA LYS A 693 -11.50 -13.81 8.43
C LYS A 693 -12.17 -15.15 8.80
N LYS A 694 -11.70 -15.84 9.84
CA LYS A 694 -12.26 -17.11 10.31
C LYS A 694 -13.50 -16.96 11.22
N ASN A 695 -13.87 -15.73 11.59
CA ASN A 695 -14.99 -15.45 12.50
C ASN A 695 -16.10 -14.57 11.87
N ILE A 696 -16.13 -14.48 10.55
CA ILE A 696 -17.19 -13.79 9.77
C ILE A 696 -17.93 -14.81 8.95
#